data_238932492a874d5fa82ad184aaa5fc90
#
_entry.id   238932492a874d5fa82ad184aaa5fc90
#
_cell.length_a   1.000
_cell.length_b   1.000
_cell.length_c   1.000
_cell.angle_alpha   90.00
_cell.angle_beta   90.00
_cell.angle_gamma   90.00
#
_symmetry.space_group_name_H-M   'P 1'
#
loop_
_entity.id
_entity.type
_entity.pdbx_description
1 polymer ?
#
loop_
_entity_poly.entity_id
_entity_poly.type
_entity_poly.pdbx_seq_one_letter_code
_entity_poly.pdbx_strand_id
1 'polypeptide(L)'
;MELTPMQKQYMEIKQKHPKEILFFRLGDFYEMFFEDAAVVSRELGLTLTSRSGDVNKNPMCGVPYHAVDGYLAKLVAKGYRVAIAEQIGDPKAKGLTKREVVKVVTPGTILEEGALKSAQNNYIALIYEQDKELVLAGADISTGECFYGIYKGSDSLQVLCDELYRLMLPEILILGQLSQRQELEKFVKLRLEHCIFTEIAEPAKEIDNLIVQHFDINNRPEKGAGEIAVATLLEYLHNTVMTDLSQLSQLTKLDYADNLVVDTYTLRNLEITRNLRDGGKKGTLFAVLDFTHTAMGTRLLRKWLEYPLMNIASINKRLDAVGELKENFLLRQQLQEACKNIYDFERLLTRIEVGSANARDLVALRSSFQALPAIRSSLEQCQAGLLQGCHREIHLYDELADLLEQAIVDDPALTIREGGIIKDGYNEELDQYRQIAHNSKQLLQAMEEQEKEKTGIRYLKIGYNKVFGYYIEVRNSGTDKVPEHYVRKQTLANAERYITQELKEFETKILGAQEKIVTIEYNLFVELRDTIKAQLGDIQNTARQIAVLDVLTALAEAADNYNYVRPILTANGQIDIREGRHPLVERLLQRELFVPNDTKLNHNDCEIMLITGPNMAGKSTYMRQTALLVLMAQIGSFVPAREAYISPVDRIFTRIGASDDLVSGQSTFMVEMNEVAQILKYATSNSLVILDEIGRGTSTFDGMSIARAVIEHMEAKIHAKTLFATHYHELTDLENAKIKNFCIAVKDKGGDITFLRRIIAGAADKSYGIHVARLAGLPKAVTNRAEKILVSLEKNGLETVAEVARVQQEKAQSAQEQENGMGSLFGNTLTEDLLKLDVMTMTPLEAMNELYKLQQQAKKEAGLG
;
A
#
# COMPACT_ATOMS: atom_id res chain seq x y z
N MET A 1 -16.15 -46.48 -0.81
CA MET A 1 -15.71 -46.51 0.59
C MET A 1 -16.74 -45.79 1.43
N GLU A 2 -17.16 -46.37 2.53
CA GLU A 2 -18.00 -45.62 3.47
C GLU A 2 -17.15 -44.59 4.22
N LEU A 3 -17.51 -43.32 4.07
CA LEU A 3 -16.91 -42.22 4.83
C LEU A 3 -17.28 -42.37 6.31
N THR A 4 -16.35 -42.14 7.20
CA THR A 4 -16.63 -42.04 8.63
C THR A 4 -17.61 -40.89 8.91
N PRO A 5 -18.39 -40.94 10.02
CA PRO A 5 -19.32 -39.87 10.36
C PRO A 5 -18.65 -38.47 10.37
N MET A 6 -17.40 -38.38 10.84
CA MET A 6 -16.59 -37.18 10.84
C MET A 6 -16.24 -36.71 9.41
N GLN A 7 -15.82 -37.60 8.54
CA GLN A 7 -15.53 -37.28 7.14
C GLN A 7 -16.79 -36.87 6.38
N LYS A 8 -17.95 -37.40 6.72
CA LYS A 8 -19.23 -36.93 6.14
C LYS A 8 -19.48 -35.46 6.54
N GLN A 9 -19.33 -35.15 7.83
CA GLN A 9 -19.47 -33.77 8.30
C GLN A 9 -18.45 -32.82 7.63
N TYR A 10 -17.18 -33.24 7.42
CA TYR A 10 -16.20 -32.49 6.68
C TYR A 10 -16.67 -32.20 5.26
N MET A 11 -17.15 -33.21 4.54
CA MET A 11 -17.61 -33.07 3.15
C MET A 11 -18.87 -32.19 3.04
N GLU A 12 -19.78 -32.27 4.00
CA GLU A 12 -20.99 -31.43 4.06
C GLU A 12 -20.60 -29.93 4.21
N ILE A 13 -19.62 -29.64 5.06
CA ILE A 13 -19.09 -28.26 5.20
C ILE A 13 -18.32 -27.84 3.94
N LYS A 14 -17.47 -28.73 3.39
CA LYS A 14 -16.71 -28.46 2.17
C LYS A 14 -17.59 -28.18 0.95
N GLN A 15 -18.74 -28.83 0.84
CA GLN A 15 -19.70 -28.55 -0.23
C GLN A 15 -20.26 -27.13 -0.18
N LYS A 16 -20.35 -26.53 1.01
CA LYS A 16 -20.77 -25.13 1.19
C LYS A 16 -19.62 -24.14 0.92
N HIS A 17 -18.38 -24.60 1.09
CA HIS A 17 -17.14 -23.81 0.91
C HIS A 17 -16.19 -24.49 -0.10
N PRO A 18 -16.60 -24.64 -1.37
CA PRO A 18 -15.86 -25.45 -2.34
C PRO A 18 -14.51 -24.83 -2.75
N LYS A 19 -14.39 -23.51 -2.69
CA LYS A 19 -13.19 -22.74 -3.09
C LYS A 19 -12.20 -22.53 -1.95
N GLU A 20 -12.63 -22.60 -0.71
CA GLU A 20 -11.85 -22.37 0.50
C GLU A 20 -11.18 -23.66 0.97
N ILE A 21 -9.94 -23.59 1.44
CA ILE A 21 -9.29 -24.69 2.17
C ILE A 21 -9.97 -24.81 3.53
N LEU A 22 -10.47 -26.00 3.88
CA LEU A 22 -11.21 -26.20 5.12
C LEU A 22 -10.26 -26.63 6.25
N PHE A 23 -10.05 -25.76 7.24
CA PHE A 23 -9.39 -26.06 8.51
C PHE A 23 -10.42 -26.55 9.51
N PHE A 24 -10.41 -27.85 9.76
CA PHE A 24 -11.44 -28.54 10.52
C PHE A 24 -10.93 -28.91 11.92
N ARG A 25 -11.49 -28.30 12.96
CA ARG A 25 -11.05 -28.51 14.34
C ARG A 25 -11.25 -29.91 14.84
N LEU A 26 -10.17 -30.58 15.31
CA LEU A 26 -10.18 -31.88 15.92
C LEU A 26 -9.25 -31.92 17.13
N GLY A 27 -9.81 -31.75 18.33
CA GLY A 27 -9.03 -31.63 19.55
C GLY A 27 -8.08 -30.42 19.49
N ASP A 28 -6.77 -30.66 19.64
CA ASP A 28 -5.74 -29.63 19.64
C ASP A 28 -5.17 -29.31 18.24
N PHE A 29 -5.79 -29.81 17.17
CA PHE A 29 -5.35 -29.62 15.80
C PHE A 29 -6.47 -29.08 14.92
N TYR A 30 -6.08 -28.32 13.87
CA TYR A 30 -6.87 -28.18 12.67
C TYR A 30 -6.38 -29.21 11.67
N GLU A 31 -7.27 -30.09 11.25
CA GLU A 31 -6.98 -31.16 10.28
C GLU A 31 -7.63 -30.84 8.94
N MET A 32 -6.90 -31.07 7.87
CA MET A 32 -7.36 -30.97 6.48
C MET A 32 -7.37 -32.36 5.88
N PHE A 33 -8.34 -32.63 5.01
CA PHE A 33 -8.53 -33.94 4.39
C PHE A 33 -8.59 -33.80 2.86
N PHE A 34 -8.36 -34.92 2.18
CA PHE A 34 -8.48 -35.05 0.73
C PHE A 34 -7.61 -34.04 -0.04
N GLU A 35 -8.22 -33.34 -0.98
CA GLU A 35 -7.52 -32.35 -1.82
C GLU A 35 -6.93 -31.18 -1.01
N ASP A 36 -7.66 -30.70 -0.01
CA ASP A 36 -7.17 -29.64 0.87
C ASP A 36 -5.87 -30.04 1.58
N ALA A 37 -5.79 -31.30 2.04
CA ALA A 37 -4.57 -31.82 2.69
C ALA A 37 -3.39 -31.86 1.71
N ALA A 38 -3.61 -32.27 0.47
CA ALA A 38 -2.56 -32.34 -0.55
C ALA A 38 -2.04 -30.92 -0.90
N VAL A 39 -2.93 -29.96 -1.04
CA VAL A 39 -2.57 -28.54 -1.29
C VAL A 39 -1.77 -27.99 -0.12
N VAL A 40 -2.30 -28.08 1.09
CA VAL A 40 -1.67 -27.52 2.30
C VAL A 40 -0.32 -28.16 2.60
N SER A 41 -0.22 -29.49 2.44
CA SER A 41 1.04 -30.22 2.59
C SER A 41 2.12 -29.67 1.65
N ARG A 42 1.79 -29.45 0.38
CA ARG A 42 2.69 -28.92 -0.64
C ARG A 42 3.08 -27.48 -0.33
N GLU A 43 2.11 -26.63 -0.02
CA GLU A 43 2.35 -25.18 0.16
C GLU A 43 3.08 -24.82 1.45
N LEU A 44 2.87 -25.60 2.50
CA LEU A 44 3.44 -25.36 3.83
C LEU A 44 4.58 -26.31 4.20
N GLY A 45 4.87 -27.32 3.36
CA GLY A 45 5.88 -28.35 3.65
C GLY A 45 5.48 -29.27 4.80
N LEU A 46 4.18 -29.50 5.03
CA LEU A 46 3.69 -30.39 6.08
C LEU A 46 3.70 -31.85 5.66
N THR A 47 3.90 -32.75 6.61
CA THR A 47 3.86 -34.19 6.37
C THR A 47 2.43 -34.61 6.03
N LEU A 48 2.26 -35.26 4.87
CA LEU A 48 1.01 -35.87 4.47
C LEU A 48 0.90 -37.24 5.12
N THR A 49 -0.19 -37.51 5.84
CA THR A 49 -0.46 -38.73 6.57
C THR A 49 -1.82 -39.31 6.19
N SER A 50 -2.21 -40.45 6.81
CA SER A 50 -3.55 -41.01 6.67
C SER A 50 -3.94 -41.75 7.94
N ARG A 51 -5.18 -41.59 8.40
CA ARG A 51 -5.71 -42.36 9.54
C ARG A 51 -5.96 -43.84 9.20
N SER A 52 -6.11 -44.16 7.93
CA SER A 52 -6.34 -45.52 7.43
C SER A 52 -5.07 -46.26 6.99
N GLY A 53 -3.91 -45.62 7.09
CA GLY A 53 -2.63 -46.16 6.64
C GLY A 53 -2.36 -46.03 5.13
N ASP A 54 -3.36 -45.68 4.34
CA ASP A 54 -3.23 -45.49 2.88
C ASP A 54 -3.36 -43.97 2.54
N VAL A 55 -2.21 -43.31 2.42
CA VAL A 55 -2.12 -41.88 2.13
C VAL A 55 -2.70 -41.49 0.76
N ASN A 56 -2.68 -42.44 -0.18
CA ASN A 56 -3.20 -42.16 -1.54
C ASN A 56 -4.74 -42.18 -1.57
N LYS A 57 -5.40 -42.86 -0.63
CA LYS A 57 -6.86 -42.93 -0.59
C LYS A 57 -7.51 -41.88 0.29
N ASN A 58 -6.91 -41.55 1.42
CA ASN A 58 -7.43 -40.60 2.40
C ASN A 58 -6.31 -39.74 2.96
N PRO A 59 -5.73 -38.85 2.14
CA PRO A 59 -4.67 -37.95 2.61
C PRO A 59 -5.21 -37.00 3.68
N MET A 60 -4.41 -36.77 4.70
CA MET A 60 -4.64 -35.77 5.73
C MET A 60 -3.35 -35.10 6.16
N CYS A 61 -3.44 -33.86 6.56
CA CYS A 61 -2.40 -33.13 7.29
C CYS A 61 -3.05 -32.28 8.37
N GLY A 62 -2.29 -31.80 9.32
CA GLY A 62 -2.81 -30.99 10.40
C GLY A 62 -1.79 -30.02 10.96
N VAL A 63 -2.29 -28.93 11.53
CA VAL A 63 -1.52 -27.90 12.23
C VAL A 63 -2.04 -27.77 13.67
N PRO A 64 -1.15 -27.54 14.66
CA PRO A 64 -1.59 -27.28 16.02
C PRO A 64 -2.43 -25.99 16.05
N TYR A 65 -3.53 -26.01 16.81
CA TYR A 65 -4.45 -24.86 16.82
C TYR A 65 -3.80 -23.57 17.36
N HIS A 66 -2.91 -23.70 18.34
CA HIS A 66 -2.20 -22.55 18.92
C HIS A 66 -1.16 -21.92 17.99
N ALA A 67 -0.80 -22.57 16.90
CA ALA A 67 0.15 -22.10 15.91
C ALA A 67 -0.51 -21.77 14.56
N VAL A 68 -1.84 -21.84 14.47
CA VAL A 68 -2.61 -21.72 13.23
C VAL A 68 -2.36 -20.40 12.50
N ASP A 69 -2.22 -19.28 13.21
CA ASP A 69 -2.08 -17.95 12.63
C ASP A 69 -0.87 -17.83 11.70
N GLY A 70 0.27 -18.43 12.08
CA GLY A 70 1.46 -18.45 11.24
C GLY A 70 1.31 -19.29 9.95
N TYR A 71 0.46 -20.32 9.98
CA TYR A 71 0.14 -21.12 8.79
C TYR A 71 -0.92 -20.45 7.91
N LEU A 72 -1.92 -19.81 8.51
CA LEU A 72 -2.90 -19.00 7.81
C LEU A 72 -2.22 -17.87 7.04
N ALA A 73 -1.34 -17.11 7.71
CA ALA A 73 -0.58 -16.03 7.09
C ALA A 73 0.17 -16.49 5.82
N LYS A 74 0.80 -17.67 5.87
CA LYS A 74 1.54 -18.22 4.72
C LYS A 74 0.63 -18.63 3.57
N LEU A 75 -0.53 -19.23 3.84
CA LEU A 75 -1.49 -19.64 2.81
C LEU A 75 -2.14 -18.43 2.16
N VAL A 76 -2.59 -17.49 2.98
CA VAL A 76 -3.26 -16.28 2.53
C VAL A 76 -2.32 -15.38 1.72
N ALA A 77 -1.04 -15.26 2.12
CA ALA A 77 -0.02 -14.55 1.34
C ALA A 77 0.21 -15.15 -0.06
N LYS A 78 -0.15 -16.43 -0.27
CA LYS A 78 -0.12 -17.11 -1.58
C LYS A 78 -1.46 -17.03 -2.33
N GLY A 79 -2.44 -16.27 -1.81
CA GLY A 79 -3.75 -16.07 -2.43
C GLY A 79 -4.79 -17.15 -2.11
N TYR A 80 -4.53 -18.07 -1.18
CA TYR A 80 -5.52 -19.07 -0.75
C TYR A 80 -6.53 -18.45 0.22
N ARG A 81 -7.77 -18.94 0.18
CA ARG A 81 -8.82 -18.68 1.16
C ARG A 81 -8.97 -19.86 2.08
N VAL A 82 -9.20 -19.60 3.36
CA VAL A 82 -9.27 -20.64 4.39
C VAL A 82 -10.55 -20.48 5.19
N ALA A 83 -11.42 -21.49 5.18
CA ALA A 83 -12.59 -21.60 6.06
C ALA A 83 -12.19 -22.30 7.36
N ILE A 84 -12.46 -21.66 8.50
CA ILE A 84 -12.14 -22.19 9.82
C ILE A 84 -13.42 -22.73 10.44
N ALA A 85 -13.44 -24.05 10.66
CA ALA A 85 -14.54 -24.73 11.30
C ALA A 85 -14.20 -25.13 12.75
N GLU A 86 -14.95 -24.56 13.70
CA GLU A 86 -14.81 -24.79 15.14
C GLU A 86 -15.87 -25.77 15.67
N GLN A 87 -15.58 -26.38 16.80
CA GLN A 87 -16.50 -27.24 17.54
C GLN A 87 -17.53 -26.37 18.26
N ILE A 88 -18.80 -26.64 18.02
CA ILE A 88 -19.91 -25.94 18.67
C ILE A 88 -20.64 -26.88 19.61
N GLY A 89 -20.97 -26.39 20.82
CA GLY A 89 -21.65 -27.13 21.87
C GLY A 89 -20.72 -27.70 22.95
N ASP A 90 -21.31 -28.47 23.89
CA ASP A 90 -20.56 -29.04 25.02
C ASP A 90 -19.58 -30.12 24.53
N PRO A 91 -18.27 -29.95 24.74
CA PRO A 91 -17.26 -30.98 24.40
C PRO A 91 -17.47 -32.34 25.10
N LYS A 92 -18.23 -32.36 26.20
CA LYS A 92 -18.55 -33.56 26.98
C LYS A 92 -19.84 -34.27 26.55
N ALA A 93 -20.58 -33.71 25.57
CA ALA A 93 -21.81 -34.32 25.04
C ALA A 93 -21.51 -35.66 24.37
N LYS A 94 -22.37 -36.69 24.64
CA LYS A 94 -22.25 -38.00 23.97
C LYS A 94 -22.62 -37.89 22.49
N GLY A 95 -21.69 -38.18 21.60
CA GLY A 95 -21.93 -38.23 20.15
C GLY A 95 -20.89 -37.50 19.33
N LEU A 96 -21.15 -37.34 18.03
CA LEU A 96 -20.27 -36.56 17.15
C LEU A 96 -20.47 -35.08 17.44
N THR A 97 -19.44 -34.37 17.91
CA THR A 97 -19.49 -32.91 18.14
C THR A 97 -19.77 -32.21 16.82
N LYS A 98 -20.75 -31.30 16.78
CA LYS A 98 -21.09 -30.48 15.63
C LYS A 98 -19.98 -29.46 15.39
N ARG A 99 -19.68 -29.21 14.13
CA ARG A 99 -18.74 -28.18 13.72
C ARG A 99 -19.38 -27.28 12.70
N GLU A 100 -19.09 -26.00 12.80
CA GLU A 100 -19.56 -24.97 11.85
C GLU A 100 -18.41 -24.04 11.50
N VAL A 101 -18.46 -23.43 10.31
CA VAL A 101 -17.51 -22.40 9.92
C VAL A 101 -17.80 -21.16 10.74
N VAL A 102 -16.80 -20.67 11.45
CA VAL A 102 -16.90 -19.48 12.30
C VAL A 102 -16.28 -18.26 11.65
N LYS A 103 -15.41 -18.43 10.67
CA LYS A 103 -14.85 -17.35 9.82
C LYS A 103 -14.23 -17.92 8.55
N VAL A 104 -14.18 -17.08 7.50
CA VAL A 104 -13.42 -17.35 6.30
C VAL A 104 -12.30 -16.31 6.23
N VAL A 105 -11.06 -16.77 6.18
CA VAL A 105 -9.88 -15.88 6.08
C VAL A 105 -9.47 -15.78 4.63
N THR A 106 -9.45 -14.56 4.09
CA THR A 106 -9.02 -14.25 2.73
C THR A 106 -7.86 -13.25 2.75
N PRO A 107 -7.16 -13.03 1.63
CA PRO A 107 -6.10 -12.01 1.57
C PRO A 107 -6.54 -10.63 2.03
N GLY A 108 -7.79 -10.24 1.73
CA GLY A 108 -8.35 -8.94 2.10
C GLY A 108 -8.95 -8.87 3.50
N THR A 109 -9.25 -10.01 4.14
CA THR A 109 -9.93 -10.06 5.46
C THR A 109 -9.07 -10.62 6.58
N ILE A 110 -7.77 -10.82 6.34
CA ILE A 110 -6.84 -11.33 7.35
C ILE A 110 -6.62 -10.31 8.47
N LEU A 111 -6.70 -10.75 9.73
CA LEU A 111 -6.53 -9.92 10.93
C LEU A 111 -5.38 -10.39 11.83
N GLU A 112 -4.81 -11.54 11.54
CA GLU A 112 -3.74 -12.15 12.31
C GLU A 112 -2.47 -11.29 12.26
N GLU A 113 -1.91 -10.95 13.43
CA GLU A 113 -0.81 -9.99 13.59
C GLU A 113 0.45 -10.38 12.79
N GLY A 114 0.76 -11.66 12.72
CA GLY A 114 1.90 -12.18 11.95
C GLY A 114 1.78 -12.05 10.43
N ALA A 115 0.59 -11.74 9.90
CA ALA A 115 0.32 -11.58 8.46
C ALA A 115 0.29 -10.12 8.02
N LEU A 116 -0.04 -9.21 8.93
CA LEU A 116 -0.20 -7.79 8.64
C LEU A 116 1.13 -7.04 8.83
N LYS A 117 1.50 -6.24 7.83
CA LYS A 117 2.62 -5.31 7.96
C LYS A 117 2.16 -4.07 8.74
N SER A 118 2.86 -3.70 9.81
CA SER A 118 2.47 -2.56 10.68
C SER A 118 2.37 -1.23 9.93
N ALA A 119 3.27 -0.98 8.99
CA ALA A 119 3.37 0.26 8.21
C ALA A 119 2.45 0.30 6.97
N GLN A 120 1.55 -0.67 6.77
CA GLN A 120 0.70 -0.77 5.58
C GLN A 120 -0.72 -1.15 5.96
N ASN A 121 -1.67 -0.58 5.22
CA ASN A 121 -3.07 -1.01 5.25
C ASN A 121 -3.24 -2.33 4.48
N ASN A 122 -4.29 -3.07 4.80
CA ASN A 122 -4.69 -4.30 4.10
C ASN A 122 -6.09 -4.10 3.53
N TYR A 123 -6.17 -3.39 2.41
CA TYR A 123 -7.45 -3.06 1.80
C TYR A 123 -8.03 -4.22 1.01
N ILE A 124 -9.33 -4.40 1.11
CA ILE A 124 -10.17 -5.15 0.17
C ILE A 124 -11.07 -4.16 -0.54
N ALA A 125 -11.33 -4.35 -1.82
CA ALA A 125 -12.22 -3.47 -2.55
C ALA A 125 -13.15 -4.21 -3.49
N LEU A 126 -14.34 -3.64 -3.68
CA LEU A 126 -15.36 -4.10 -4.61
C LEU A 126 -15.45 -3.13 -5.77
N ILE A 127 -15.45 -3.65 -7.00
CA ILE A 127 -15.67 -2.92 -8.24
C ILE A 127 -17.05 -3.26 -8.78
N TYR A 128 -17.81 -2.23 -9.09
CA TYR A 128 -19.14 -2.32 -9.66
C TYR A 128 -19.31 -1.35 -10.83
N GLU A 129 -20.00 -1.76 -11.88
CA GLU A 129 -20.33 -0.90 -13.02
C GLU A 129 -21.84 -0.79 -13.18
N GLN A 130 -22.33 0.44 -13.19
CA GLN A 130 -23.73 0.76 -13.46
C GLN A 130 -23.81 2.02 -14.32
N ASP A 131 -24.64 2.01 -15.36
CA ASP A 131 -24.87 3.15 -16.27
C ASP A 131 -23.59 3.82 -16.81
N LYS A 132 -22.56 3.04 -17.10
CA LYS A 132 -21.20 3.45 -17.50
C LYS A 132 -20.40 4.21 -16.43
N GLU A 133 -20.84 4.17 -15.19
CA GLU A 133 -20.09 4.64 -14.05
C GLU A 133 -19.38 3.44 -13.39
N LEU A 134 -18.07 3.55 -13.20
CA LEU A 134 -17.31 2.58 -12.41
C LEU A 134 -17.27 3.05 -10.95
N VAL A 135 -17.59 2.16 -10.04
CA VAL A 135 -17.54 2.42 -8.61
C VAL A 135 -16.52 1.50 -7.96
N LEU A 136 -15.68 2.08 -7.11
CA LEU A 136 -14.78 1.36 -6.21
C LEU A 136 -15.26 1.60 -4.78
N ALA A 137 -15.62 0.55 -4.05
CA ALA A 137 -15.85 0.60 -2.61
C ALA A 137 -14.77 -0.23 -1.93
N GLY A 138 -14.12 0.30 -0.91
CA GLY A 138 -13.02 -0.39 -0.25
C GLY A 138 -13.04 -0.24 1.27
N ALA A 139 -12.43 -1.21 1.96
CA ALA A 139 -12.26 -1.18 3.40
C ALA A 139 -10.95 -1.84 3.84
N ASP A 140 -10.37 -1.38 4.92
CA ASP A 140 -9.38 -2.08 5.72
C ASP A 140 -10.01 -2.47 7.05
N ILE A 141 -10.37 -3.74 7.18
CA ILE A 141 -11.01 -4.25 8.40
C ILE A 141 -10.09 -4.07 9.60
N SER A 142 -8.77 -4.20 9.41
CA SER A 142 -7.81 -4.14 10.50
C SER A 142 -7.66 -2.77 11.14
N THR A 143 -8.00 -1.70 10.42
CA THR A 143 -7.92 -0.31 10.89
C THR A 143 -9.29 0.37 11.04
N GLY A 144 -10.34 -0.24 10.49
CA GLY A 144 -11.68 0.34 10.46
C GLY A 144 -11.87 1.42 9.39
N GLU A 145 -10.96 1.53 8.43
CA GLU A 145 -11.05 2.49 7.34
C GLU A 145 -12.00 1.98 6.25
N CYS A 146 -12.92 2.84 5.78
CA CYS A 146 -13.84 2.55 4.68
C CYS A 146 -13.92 3.73 3.72
N PHE A 147 -13.98 3.47 2.41
CA PHE A 147 -14.04 4.50 1.38
C PHE A 147 -14.81 4.05 0.16
N TYR A 148 -15.23 5.01 -0.67
CA TYR A 148 -15.74 4.75 -2.00
C TYR A 148 -15.38 5.87 -2.97
N GLY A 149 -15.30 5.54 -4.27
CA GLY A 149 -15.09 6.48 -5.35
C GLY A 149 -15.97 6.13 -6.55
N ILE A 150 -16.45 7.15 -7.27
CA ILE A 150 -17.28 7.03 -8.48
C ILE A 150 -16.52 7.65 -9.65
N TYR A 151 -16.26 6.86 -10.67
CA TYR A 151 -15.47 7.23 -11.84
C TYR A 151 -16.37 7.29 -13.07
N LYS A 152 -16.41 8.47 -13.74
CA LYS A 152 -17.27 8.75 -14.87
C LYS A 152 -16.45 9.12 -16.09
N GLY A 153 -17.00 8.85 -17.29
CA GLY A 153 -16.40 9.23 -18.55
C GLY A 153 -15.53 8.15 -19.19
N SER A 154 -14.91 8.52 -20.32
CA SER A 154 -14.10 7.58 -21.14
C SER A 154 -12.87 7.03 -20.43
N ASP A 155 -12.46 7.69 -19.37
CA ASP A 155 -11.18 7.48 -18.69
C ASP A 155 -11.35 6.79 -17.33
N SER A 156 -12.60 6.43 -16.99
CA SER A 156 -12.95 5.83 -15.70
C SER A 156 -12.11 4.60 -15.34
N LEU A 157 -11.80 3.74 -16.31
CA LEU A 157 -10.95 2.57 -16.09
C LEU A 157 -9.51 2.96 -15.75
N GLN A 158 -8.92 3.95 -16.46
CA GLN A 158 -7.54 4.38 -16.19
C GLN A 158 -7.41 4.93 -14.77
N VAL A 159 -8.34 5.81 -14.39
CA VAL A 159 -8.36 6.40 -13.05
C VAL A 159 -8.57 5.32 -11.99
N LEU A 160 -9.44 4.35 -12.23
CA LEU A 160 -9.61 3.18 -11.37
C LEU A 160 -8.30 2.39 -11.25
N CYS A 161 -7.60 2.12 -12.36
CA CYS A 161 -6.34 1.40 -12.35
C CYS A 161 -5.25 2.12 -11.53
N ASP A 162 -5.15 3.44 -11.64
CA ASP A 162 -4.22 4.24 -10.83
C ASP A 162 -4.55 4.14 -9.34
N GLU A 163 -5.83 4.11 -8.98
CA GLU A 163 -6.28 3.93 -7.60
C GLU A 163 -5.97 2.53 -7.07
N LEU A 164 -6.25 1.49 -7.84
CA LEU A 164 -5.92 0.11 -7.48
C LEU A 164 -4.42 -0.09 -7.25
N TYR A 165 -3.57 0.55 -8.07
CA TYR A 165 -2.12 0.52 -7.89
C TYR A 165 -1.68 1.23 -6.62
N ARG A 166 -2.31 2.36 -6.27
CA ARG A 166 -2.05 3.13 -5.06
C ARG A 166 -2.41 2.33 -3.80
N LEU A 167 -3.58 1.70 -3.80
CA LEU A 167 -4.11 0.89 -2.70
C LEU A 167 -3.40 -0.46 -2.54
N MET A 168 -2.79 -1.03 -3.60
CA MET A 168 -2.09 -2.32 -3.57
C MET A 168 -2.94 -3.46 -3.00
N LEU A 169 -4.12 -3.62 -3.54
CA LEU A 169 -5.12 -4.56 -3.05
C LEU A 169 -4.66 -6.03 -3.15
N PRO A 170 -4.74 -6.82 -2.08
CA PRO A 170 -4.55 -8.27 -2.13
C PRO A 170 -5.79 -9.01 -2.65
N GLU A 171 -6.97 -8.39 -2.58
CA GLU A 171 -8.23 -8.98 -3.04
C GLU A 171 -9.14 -7.92 -3.65
N ILE A 172 -9.70 -8.23 -4.82
CA ILE A 172 -10.68 -7.41 -5.54
C ILE A 172 -11.96 -8.23 -5.72
N LEU A 173 -13.06 -7.68 -5.25
CA LEU A 173 -14.40 -8.22 -5.47
C LEU A 173 -14.99 -7.60 -6.73
N ILE A 174 -15.64 -8.40 -7.57
CA ILE A 174 -16.33 -7.91 -8.77
C ILE A 174 -17.80 -8.23 -8.67
N LEU A 175 -18.62 -7.18 -8.67
CA LEU A 175 -20.08 -7.31 -8.66
C LEU A 175 -20.63 -7.28 -10.09
N GLY A 176 -21.24 -8.39 -10.50
CA GLY A 176 -21.85 -8.52 -11.83
C GLY A 176 -20.83 -8.53 -12.98
N GLN A 177 -21.18 -7.87 -14.09
CA GLN A 177 -20.34 -7.79 -15.29
C GLN A 177 -19.70 -6.42 -15.43
N LEU A 178 -18.43 -6.39 -15.83
CA LEU A 178 -17.70 -5.17 -16.17
C LEU A 178 -17.42 -5.13 -17.67
N SER A 179 -17.68 -3.98 -18.30
CA SER A 179 -17.51 -3.77 -19.75
C SER A 179 -16.06 -3.94 -20.21
N GLN A 180 -15.10 -3.48 -19.41
CA GLN A 180 -13.66 -3.49 -19.71
C GLN A 180 -12.90 -4.45 -18.78
N ARG A 181 -13.49 -5.58 -18.47
CA ARG A 181 -12.94 -6.57 -17.53
C ARG A 181 -11.56 -7.11 -17.94
N GLN A 182 -11.37 -7.39 -19.24
CA GLN A 182 -10.11 -7.97 -19.73
C GLN A 182 -8.93 -7.01 -19.55
N GLU A 183 -9.14 -5.72 -19.80
CA GLU A 183 -8.13 -4.70 -19.59
C GLU A 183 -7.78 -4.56 -18.10
N LEU A 184 -8.80 -4.56 -17.23
CA LEU A 184 -8.62 -4.55 -15.78
C LEU A 184 -7.81 -5.75 -15.28
N GLU A 185 -8.18 -6.97 -15.69
CA GLU A 185 -7.46 -8.19 -15.30
C GLU A 185 -6.01 -8.18 -15.79
N LYS A 186 -5.77 -7.70 -17.01
CA LYS A 186 -4.42 -7.54 -17.55
C LYS A 186 -3.59 -6.57 -16.72
N PHE A 187 -4.16 -5.42 -16.34
CA PHE A 187 -3.50 -4.44 -15.49
C PHE A 187 -3.15 -5.04 -14.12
N VAL A 188 -4.11 -5.66 -13.44
CA VAL A 188 -3.92 -6.26 -12.12
C VAL A 188 -2.83 -7.34 -12.15
N LYS A 189 -2.86 -8.25 -13.13
CA LYS A 189 -1.83 -9.30 -13.28
C LYS A 189 -0.43 -8.75 -13.48
N LEU A 190 -0.31 -7.60 -14.18
CA LEU A 190 0.98 -6.97 -14.46
C LEU A 190 1.51 -6.12 -13.30
N ARG A 191 0.65 -5.55 -12.48
CA ARG A 191 1.01 -4.48 -11.52
C ARG A 191 0.78 -4.83 -10.06
N LEU A 192 -0.15 -5.76 -9.77
CA LEU A 192 -0.52 -6.16 -8.41
C LEU A 192 -0.19 -7.65 -8.21
N GLU A 193 1.01 -7.89 -7.69
CA GLU A 193 1.45 -9.26 -7.38
C GLU A 193 0.51 -9.91 -6.33
N HIS A 194 0.11 -11.15 -6.58
CA HIS A 194 -0.71 -11.96 -5.68
C HIS A 194 -2.14 -11.44 -5.41
N CYS A 195 -2.63 -10.45 -6.16
CA CYS A 195 -4.00 -10.00 -6.05
C CYS A 195 -4.96 -11.06 -6.62
N ILE A 196 -5.99 -11.40 -5.87
CA ILE A 196 -7.03 -12.34 -6.29
C ILE A 196 -8.33 -11.64 -6.63
N PHE A 197 -9.09 -12.23 -7.57
CA PHE A 197 -10.44 -11.80 -7.89
C PHE A 197 -11.48 -12.70 -7.24
N THR A 198 -12.53 -12.08 -6.69
CA THR A 198 -13.70 -12.73 -6.13
C THR A 198 -14.94 -12.25 -6.82
N GLU A 199 -15.70 -13.18 -7.40
CA GLU A 199 -16.96 -12.86 -8.07
C GLU A 199 -18.12 -12.82 -7.09
N ILE A 200 -18.91 -11.75 -7.16
CA ILE A 200 -20.19 -11.59 -6.47
C ILE A 200 -21.29 -11.52 -7.53
N ALA A 201 -22.21 -12.47 -7.50
CA ALA A 201 -23.24 -12.60 -8.55
C ALA A 201 -24.36 -11.56 -8.41
N GLU A 202 -24.77 -11.25 -7.18
CA GLU A 202 -25.92 -10.39 -6.88
C GLU A 202 -25.50 -9.32 -5.85
N PRO A 203 -26.09 -8.12 -5.93
CA PRO A 203 -25.89 -7.08 -4.92
C PRO A 203 -26.49 -7.48 -3.57
N ALA A 204 -26.12 -6.77 -2.52
CA ALA A 204 -26.67 -6.95 -1.18
C ALA A 204 -28.20 -6.83 -1.19
N LYS A 205 -28.86 -7.67 -0.39
CA LYS A 205 -30.34 -7.71 -0.34
C LYS A 205 -30.93 -6.59 0.51
N GLU A 206 -30.25 -6.20 1.56
CA GLU A 206 -30.73 -5.24 2.57
C GLU A 206 -29.84 -3.99 2.60
N ILE A 207 -29.74 -3.29 1.46
CA ILE A 207 -28.84 -2.15 1.26
C ILE A 207 -29.05 -1.08 2.32
N ASP A 208 -30.30 -0.58 2.50
CA ASP A 208 -30.61 0.48 3.45
C ASP A 208 -30.25 0.10 4.89
N ASN A 209 -30.52 -1.14 5.30
CA ASN A 209 -30.21 -1.61 6.66
C ASN A 209 -28.71 -1.64 6.92
N LEU A 210 -27.92 -2.17 5.99
CA LEU A 210 -26.46 -2.23 6.10
C LEU A 210 -25.85 -0.83 6.18
N ILE A 211 -26.31 0.11 5.34
CA ILE A 211 -25.81 1.48 5.36
C ILE A 211 -26.17 2.20 6.66
N VAL A 212 -27.41 2.04 7.15
CA VAL A 212 -27.87 2.68 8.39
C VAL A 212 -27.18 2.11 9.63
N GLN A 213 -26.85 0.81 9.60
CA GLN A 213 -26.17 0.15 10.71
C GLN A 213 -24.74 0.67 10.91
N HIS A 214 -24.04 1.00 9.82
CA HIS A 214 -22.63 1.39 9.86
C HIS A 214 -22.40 2.90 9.84
N PHE A 215 -23.24 3.66 9.10
CA PHE A 215 -22.95 5.07 8.83
C PHE A 215 -24.06 6.02 9.29
N ASP A 216 -23.65 7.08 9.97
CA ASP A 216 -24.51 8.20 10.32
C ASP A 216 -25.04 8.91 9.07
N ILE A 217 -26.16 9.64 9.21
CA ILE A 217 -26.87 10.29 8.11
C ILE A 217 -25.99 11.21 7.26
N ASN A 218 -25.01 11.86 7.89
CA ASN A 218 -24.08 12.78 7.23
C ASN A 218 -22.87 12.07 6.57
N ASN A 219 -22.73 10.78 6.79
CA ASN A 219 -21.57 9.98 6.37
C ASN A 219 -21.99 8.79 5.50
N ARG A 220 -23.14 8.89 4.81
CA ARG A 220 -23.67 7.84 3.93
C ARG A 220 -23.17 8.01 2.51
N PRO A 221 -23.02 6.89 1.76
CA PRO A 221 -22.69 6.97 0.35
C PRO A 221 -23.80 7.63 -0.47
N GLU A 222 -23.44 8.16 -1.63
CA GLU A 222 -24.43 8.66 -2.59
C GLU A 222 -25.36 7.54 -3.04
N LYS A 223 -26.67 7.84 -3.12
CA LYS A 223 -27.67 6.89 -3.58
C LYS A 223 -27.39 6.41 -5.00
N GLY A 224 -27.64 5.12 -5.22
CA GLY A 224 -27.43 4.47 -6.50
C GLY A 224 -26.19 3.54 -6.49
N ALA A 225 -25.35 3.63 -7.50
CA ALA A 225 -24.23 2.71 -7.68
C ALA A 225 -23.24 2.69 -6.49
N GLY A 226 -22.98 3.86 -5.89
CA GLY A 226 -22.11 3.98 -4.72
C GLY A 226 -22.67 3.25 -3.50
N GLU A 227 -23.96 3.45 -3.22
CA GLU A 227 -24.65 2.81 -2.10
C GLU A 227 -24.69 1.27 -2.26
N ILE A 228 -25.00 0.80 -3.48
CA ILE A 228 -25.02 -0.63 -3.80
C ILE A 228 -23.64 -1.25 -3.60
N ALA A 229 -22.58 -0.61 -4.09
CA ALA A 229 -21.22 -1.12 -3.97
C ALA A 229 -20.76 -1.21 -2.51
N VAL A 230 -20.99 -0.16 -1.71
CA VAL A 230 -20.64 -0.12 -0.29
C VAL A 230 -21.42 -1.18 0.50
N ALA A 231 -22.74 -1.26 0.31
CA ALA A 231 -23.57 -2.25 1.01
C ALA A 231 -23.17 -3.69 0.66
N THR A 232 -22.86 -3.97 -0.62
CA THR A 232 -22.44 -5.31 -1.06
C THR A 232 -21.05 -5.66 -0.50
N LEU A 233 -20.14 -4.70 -0.40
CA LEU A 233 -18.86 -4.90 0.28
C LEU A 233 -19.08 -5.25 1.76
N LEU A 234 -19.92 -4.50 2.47
CA LEU A 234 -20.24 -4.76 3.88
C LEU A 234 -20.86 -6.15 4.08
N GLU A 235 -21.84 -6.53 3.23
CA GLU A 235 -22.45 -7.88 3.30
C GLU A 235 -21.40 -8.99 3.10
N TYR A 236 -20.49 -8.82 2.14
CA TYR A 236 -19.37 -9.76 1.95
C TYR A 236 -18.48 -9.86 3.19
N LEU A 237 -18.13 -8.71 3.80
CA LEU A 237 -17.29 -8.67 4.99
C LEU A 237 -17.99 -9.31 6.20
N HIS A 238 -19.27 -9.04 6.41
CA HIS A 238 -20.07 -9.70 7.47
C HIS A 238 -20.10 -11.21 7.30
N ASN A 239 -20.34 -11.69 6.07
CA ASN A 239 -20.40 -13.12 5.76
C ASN A 239 -19.04 -13.81 5.86
N THR A 240 -17.94 -13.06 5.74
CA THR A 240 -16.58 -13.59 5.77
C THR A 240 -16.02 -13.59 7.19
N VAL A 241 -16.15 -12.48 7.90
CA VAL A 241 -15.63 -12.30 9.28
C VAL A 241 -16.63 -12.81 10.32
N MET A 242 -17.92 -12.84 9.98
CA MET A 242 -19.04 -13.30 10.84
C MET A 242 -19.17 -12.50 12.15
N THR A 243 -18.96 -11.18 12.07
CA THR A 243 -19.12 -10.21 13.16
C THR A 243 -19.79 -8.95 12.64
N ASP A 244 -20.27 -8.09 13.54
CA ASP A 244 -21.00 -6.86 13.20
C ASP A 244 -20.13 -5.76 12.59
N LEU A 245 -18.81 -5.84 12.72
CA LEU A 245 -17.83 -4.91 12.14
C LEU A 245 -18.11 -3.44 12.46
N SER A 246 -18.54 -3.12 13.69
CA SER A 246 -18.91 -1.77 14.11
C SER A 246 -17.76 -0.76 14.05
N GLN A 247 -16.49 -1.24 13.92
CA GLN A 247 -15.35 -0.37 13.65
C GLN A 247 -15.39 0.31 12.28
N LEU A 248 -16.15 -0.23 11.30
CA LEU A 248 -16.36 0.41 10.00
C LEU A 248 -17.48 1.47 10.10
N SER A 249 -17.23 2.54 10.81
CA SER A 249 -18.24 3.57 11.12
C SER A 249 -18.07 4.87 10.33
N GLN A 250 -16.96 5.06 9.64
CA GLN A 250 -16.66 6.25 8.84
C GLN A 250 -16.36 5.90 7.39
N LEU A 251 -17.10 6.54 6.50
CA LEU A 251 -16.97 6.37 5.07
C LEU A 251 -16.34 7.63 4.46
N THR A 252 -15.22 7.47 3.77
CA THR A 252 -14.55 8.55 3.04
C THR A 252 -14.88 8.47 1.57
N LYS A 253 -15.41 9.54 0.98
CA LYS A 253 -15.51 9.65 -0.47
C LYS A 253 -14.15 10.02 -1.05
N LEU A 254 -13.67 9.24 -2.02
CA LEU A 254 -12.47 9.57 -2.79
C LEU A 254 -12.87 10.58 -3.87
N ASP A 255 -12.48 11.83 -3.70
CA ASP A 255 -12.69 12.88 -4.69
C ASP A 255 -11.32 13.35 -5.21
N TYR A 256 -11.13 13.22 -6.52
CA TYR A 256 -9.90 13.63 -7.18
C TYR A 256 -9.73 15.15 -7.26
N ALA A 257 -10.83 15.92 -7.11
CA ALA A 257 -10.75 17.37 -7.14
C ALA A 257 -10.02 17.97 -5.94
N ASP A 258 -10.01 17.27 -4.81
CA ASP A 258 -9.42 17.76 -3.56
C ASP A 258 -7.94 17.39 -3.39
N ASN A 259 -7.43 16.45 -4.21
CA ASN A 259 -6.09 15.91 -4.08
C ASN A 259 -5.29 16.05 -5.37
N LEU A 260 -3.98 16.24 -5.21
CA LEU A 260 -3.02 16.11 -6.30
C LEU A 260 -3.04 14.69 -6.86
N VAL A 261 -3.29 14.57 -8.15
CA VAL A 261 -3.26 13.27 -8.84
C VAL A 261 -1.84 12.94 -9.27
N VAL A 262 -1.34 11.82 -8.77
CA VAL A 262 -0.05 11.24 -9.17
C VAL A 262 -0.34 9.88 -9.79
N ASP A 263 -0.06 9.72 -11.08
CA ASP A 263 -0.32 8.47 -11.79
C ASP A 263 0.63 7.33 -11.37
N THR A 264 0.30 6.12 -11.80
CA THR A 264 1.10 4.91 -11.50
C THR A 264 2.57 5.05 -11.90
N TYR A 265 2.84 5.63 -13.07
CA TYR A 265 4.20 5.81 -13.58
C TYR A 265 4.97 6.83 -12.75
N THR A 266 4.33 7.93 -12.40
CA THR A 266 4.92 9.00 -11.59
C THR A 266 5.21 8.55 -10.16
N LEU A 267 4.29 7.82 -9.50
CA LEU A 267 4.53 7.20 -8.19
C LEU A 267 5.80 6.34 -8.18
N ARG A 268 5.97 5.56 -9.25
CA ARG A 268 7.13 4.69 -9.45
C ARG A 268 8.41 5.49 -9.76
N ASN A 269 8.35 6.40 -10.74
CA ASN A 269 9.51 7.15 -11.22
C ASN A 269 10.11 8.07 -10.15
N LEU A 270 9.28 8.62 -9.27
CA LEU A 270 9.70 9.48 -8.16
C LEU A 270 10.08 8.70 -6.90
N GLU A 271 9.90 7.37 -6.87
CA GLU A 271 10.19 6.52 -5.70
C GLU A 271 9.57 7.08 -4.41
N ILE A 272 8.29 7.42 -4.46
CA ILE A 272 7.61 8.09 -3.35
C ILE A 272 7.49 7.17 -2.15
N THR A 273 6.85 6.00 -2.29
CA THR A 273 6.60 5.03 -1.22
C THR A 273 7.31 3.70 -1.41
N ARG A 274 7.83 3.43 -2.63
CA ARG A 274 8.53 2.20 -3.01
C ARG A 274 9.69 2.52 -3.93
N ASN A 275 10.83 1.86 -3.72
CA ASN A 275 11.97 2.01 -4.60
C ASN A 275 11.84 1.14 -5.87
N LEU A 276 12.56 1.50 -6.93
CA LEU A 276 12.55 0.80 -8.22
C LEU A 276 13.31 -0.55 -8.18
N ARG A 277 14.19 -0.76 -7.20
CA ARG A 277 15.11 -1.89 -7.17
C ARG A 277 14.45 -3.17 -6.66
N ASP A 278 13.76 -3.09 -5.52
CA ASP A 278 13.19 -4.24 -4.80
C ASP A 278 11.77 -3.97 -4.28
N GLY A 279 11.17 -2.82 -4.63
CA GLY A 279 9.86 -2.42 -4.15
C GLY A 279 9.83 -2.06 -2.65
N GLY A 280 11.00 -2.02 -1.99
CA GLY A 280 11.12 -1.76 -0.57
C GLY A 280 11.00 -0.28 -0.20
N LYS A 281 10.99 0.00 1.11
CA LYS A 281 10.91 1.36 1.68
C LYS A 281 12.22 2.14 1.54
N LYS A 282 13.37 1.47 1.62
CA LYS A 282 14.69 2.12 1.67
C LYS A 282 14.98 2.88 0.37
N GLY A 283 15.40 4.14 0.46
CA GLY A 283 15.68 4.97 -0.70
C GLY A 283 14.46 5.66 -1.31
N THR A 284 13.34 5.74 -0.59
CA THR A 284 12.11 6.44 -1.00
C THR A 284 11.93 7.76 -0.24
N LEU A 285 11.08 8.65 -0.76
CA LEU A 285 10.69 9.87 -0.05
C LEU A 285 10.05 9.54 1.31
N PHE A 286 9.21 8.52 1.33
CA PHE A 286 8.60 8.01 2.55
C PHE A 286 9.67 7.66 3.62
N ALA A 287 10.75 6.97 3.23
CA ALA A 287 11.82 6.63 4.18
C ALA A 287 12.58 7.86 4.72
N VAL A 288 12.68 8.93 3.93
CA VAL A 288 13.34 10.19 4.35
C VAL A 288 12.50 10.96 5.37
N LEU A 289 11.17 10.89 5.25
CA LEU A 289 10.25 11.65 6.10
C LEU A 289 9.72 10.86 7.30
N ASP A 290 9.89 9.53 7.31
CA ASP A 290 9.32 8.66 8.34
C ASP A 290 10.15 8.65 9.63
N PHE A 291 9.86 9.63 10.48
CA PHE A 291 10.27 9.71 11.88
C PHE A 291 9.09 9.42 12.82
N THR A 292 8.05 8.75 12.32
CA THR A 292 6.88 8.40 13.14
C THR A 292 7.23 7.36 14.20
N HIS A 293 6.55 7.42 15.35
CA HIS A 293 6.74 6.52 16.48
C HIS A 293 5.58 5.52 16.63
N THR A 294 4.45 5.76 15.95
CA THR A 294 3.28 4.89 15.99
C THR A 294 3.02 4.25 14.62
N ALA A 295 2.48 3.03 14.60
CA ALA A 295 2.08 2.37 13.36
C ALA A 295 0.99 3.15 12.61
N MET A 296 0.06 3.77 13.35
CA MET A 296 -0.99 4.62 12.82
C MET A 296 -0.42 5.85 12.11
N GLY A 297 0.54 6.54 12.73
CA GLY A 297 1.25 7.67 12.12
C GLY A 297 2.00 7.27 10.85
N THR A 298 2.68 6.12 10.88
CA THR A 298 3.39 5.59 9.70
C THR A 298 2.44 5.35 8.51
N ARG A 299 1.25 4.75 8.76
CA ARG A 299 0.21 4.55 7.74
C ARG A 299 -0.34 5.89 7.22
N LEU A 300 -0.60 6.82 8.11
CA LEU A 300 -1.11 8.15 7.75
C LEU A 300 -0.09 8.96 6.94
N LEU A 301 1.21 8.93 7.29
CA LEU A 301 2.26 9.58 6.50
C LEU A 301 2.30 9.03 5.08
N ARG A 302 2.20 7.70 4.92
CA ARG A 302 2.10 7.06 3.61
C ARG A 302 0.88 7.59 2.84
N LYS A 303 -0.29 7.64 3.48
CA LYS A 303 -1.52 8.17 2.88
C LYS A 303 -1.37 9.64 2.47
N TRP A 304 -0.72 10.48 3.27
CA TRP A 304 -0.49 11.88 2.90
C TRP A 304 0.43 12.01 1.68
N LEU A 305 1.41 11.13 1.52
CA LEU A 305 2.29 11.08 0.34
C LEU A 305 1.56 10.57 -0.91
N GLU A 306 0.60 9.69 -0.75
CA GLU A 306 -0.19 9.10 -1.84
C GLU A 306 -1.38 10.00 -2.25
N TYR A 307 -1.86 10.87 -1.33
CA TYR A 307 -2.97 11.82 -1.51
C TYR A 307 -2.59 13.24 -1.05
N PRO A 308 -1.65 13.92 -1.73
CA PRO A 308 -1.28 15.29 -1.37
C PRO A 308 -2.45 16.25 -1.61
N LEU A 309 -2.54 17.30 -0.80
CA LEU A 309 -3.66 18.25 -0.82
C LEU A 309 -3.53 19.28 -1.94
N MET A 310 -4.69 19.75 -2.45
CA MET A 310 -4.80 20.87 -3.36
C MET A 310 -5.16 22.19 -2.64
N ASN A 311 -5.88 22.12 -1.55
CA ASN A 311 -6.39 23.27 -0.84
C ASN A 311 -5.29 23.98 -0.03
N ILE A 312 -4.94 25.22 -0.44
CA ILE A 312 -3.89 26.04 0.18
C ILE A 312 -4.13 26.25 1.69
N ALA A 313 -5.39 26.47 2.11
CA ALA A 313 -5.68 26.69 3.51
C ALA A 313 -5.43 25.43 4.36
N SER A 314 -5.77 24.27 3.84
CA SER A 314 -5.54 22.97 4.50
C SER A 314 -4.05 22.62 4.57
N ILE A 315 -3.30 22.93 3.51
CA ILE A 315 -1.84 22.75 3.49
C ILE A 315 -1.18 23.69 4.50
N ASN A 316 -1.58 24.96 4.54
CA ASN A 316 -1.02 25.92 5.49
C ASN A 316 -1.28 25.53 6.95
N LYS A 317 -2.44 24.94 7.28
CA LYS A 317 -2.70 24.40 8.63
C LYS A 317 -1.67 23.34 9.04
N ARG A 318 -1.25 22.48 8.11
CA ARG A 318 -0.18 21.51 8.37
C ARG A 318 1.17 22.20 8.51
N LEU A 319 1.49 23.13 7.63
CA LEU A 319 2.74 23.91 7.67
C LEU A 319 2.88 24.73 8.94
N ASP A 320 1.80 25.34 9.46
CA ASP A 320 1.78 26.06 10.72
C ASP A 320 2.13 25.13 11.90
N ALA A 321 1.52 23.97 11.95
CA ALA A 321 1.77 22.97 12.99
C ALA A 321 3.21 22.41 12.91
N VAL A 322 3.70 22.10 11.73
CA VAL A 322 5.10 21.65 11.51
C VAL A 322 6.08 22.76 11.92
N GLY A 323 5.76 24.03 11.60
CA GLY A 323 6.58 25.18 11.98
C GLY A 323 6.71 25.32 13.49
N GLU A 324 5.58 25.31 14.21
CA GLU A 324 5.56 25.40 15.69
C GLU A 324 6.34 24.25 16.35
N LEU A 325 6.13 23.01 15.86
CA LEU A 325 6.84 21.83 16.37
C LEU A 325 8.35 21.83 16.03
N LYS A 326 8.74 22.43 14.91
CA LYS A 326 10.15 22.62 14.54
C LYS A 326 10.84 23.63 15.44
N GLU A 327 10.19 24.78 15.71
CA GLU A 327 10.73 25.84 16.54
C GLU A 327 10.79 25.43 18.02
N ASN A 328 9.83 24.65 18.51
CA ASN A 328 9.78 24.17 19.89
C ASN A 328 10.32 22.75 20.00
N PHE A 329 11.63 22.59 20.05
CA PHE A 329 12.32 21.30 20.18
C PHE A 329 11.87 20.50 21.40
N LEU A 330 11.70 21.13 22.56
CA LEU A 330 11.31 20.44 23.80
C LEU A 330 9.90 19.85 23.69
N LEU A 331 8.96 20.62 23.17
CA LEU A 331 7.59 20.15 22.90
C LEU A 331 7.59 18.94 21.98
N ARG A 332 8.33 19.04 20.84
CA ARG A 332 8.45 17.94 19.88
C ARG A 332 8.99 16.68 20.55
N GLN A 333 10.07 16.80 21.32
CA GLN A 333 10.68 15.67 22.02
C GLN A 333 9.74 15.03 23.05
N GLN A 334 9.00 15.83 23.82
CA GLN A 334 8.00 15.33 24.78
C GLN A 334 6.89 14.54 24.08
N LEU A 335 6.36 15.07 22.98
CA LEU A 335 5.33 14.40 22.20
C LEU A 335 5.82 13.08 21.60
N GLN A 336 7.04 13.07 21.04
CA GLN A 336 7.65 11.86 20.47
C GLN A 336 7.87 10.78 21.55
N GLU A 337 8.35 11.17 22.74
CA GLU A 337 8.57 10.21 23.81
C GLU A 337 7.25 9.62 24.33
N ALA A 338 6.20 10.44 24.42
CA ALA A 338 4.86 9.96 24.78
C ALA A 338 4.28 9.03 23.68
N CYS A 339 4.48 9.35 22.39
CA CYS A 339 4.02 8.51 21.29
C CYS A 339 4.67 7.12 21.25
N LYS A 340 5.89 6.94 21.76
CA LYS A 340 6.54 5.62 21.85
C LYS A 340 5.78 4.63 22.73
N ASN A 341 4.97 5.12 23.67
CA ASN A 341 4.17 4.30 24.55
C ASN A 341 2.75 4.03 24.02
N ILE A 342 2.44 4.55 22.83
CA ILE A 342 1.17 4.35 22.16
C ILE A 342 1.28 3.14 21.22
N TYR A 343 0.50 2.12 21.50
CA TYR A 343 0.33 0.96 20.62
C TYR A 343 -0.68 1.24 19.50
N ASP A 344 -0.83 0.31 18.59
CA ASP A 344 -1.72 0.45 17.42
C ASP A 344 -3.19 0.35 17.84
N PHE A 345 -3.79 1.45 18.25
CA PHE A 345 -5.19 1.50 18.66
C PHE A 345 -6.14 0.94 17.59
N GLU A 346 -5.92 1.27 16.32
CA GLU A 346 -6.81 0.86 15.24
C GLU A 346 -6.92 -0.66 15.19
N ARG A 347 -5.77 -1.37 15.22
CA ARG A 347 -5.73 -2.83 15.17
C ARG A 347 -6.12 -3.48 16.49
N LEU A 348 -5.82 -2.85 17.63
CA LEU A 348 -6.25 -3.33 18.93
C LEU A 348 -7.78 -3.30 19.04
N LEU A 349 -8.41 -2.20 18.65
CA LEU A 349 -9.86 -2.03 18.66
C LEU A 349 -10.57 -3.03 17.73
N THR A 350 -10.01 -3.28 16.55
CA THR A 350 -10.55 -4.30 15.65
C THR A 350 -10.51 -5.70 16.26
N ARG A 351 -9.40 -6.08 16.92
CA ARG A 351 -9.33 -7.37 17.61
C ARG A 351 -10.34 -7.49 18.76
N ILE A 352 -10.59 -6.39 19.46
CA ILE A 352 -11.62 -6.31 20.50
C ILE A 352 -13.00 -6.52 19.88
N GLU A 353 -13.29 -5.83 18.77
CA GLU A 353 -14.59 -5.92 18.09
C GLU A 353 -14.89 -7.33 17.57
N VAL A 354 -13.93 -7.94 16.86
CA VAL A 354 -14.11 -9.29 16.30
C VAL A 354 -13.91 -10.41 17.34
N GLY A 355 -13.64 -10.07 18.61
CA GLY A 355 -13.50 -11.04 19.70
C GLY A 355 -12.20 -11.85 19.70
N SER A 356 -11.21 -11.46 18.89
CA SER A 356 -9.89 -12.14 18.80
C SER A 356 -8.83 -11.54 19.73
N ALA A 357 -9.14 -10.45 20.45
CA ALA A 357 -8.22 -9.83 21.41
C ALA A 357 -7.86 -10.78 22.55
N ASN A 358 -6.63 -10.67 23.02
CA ASN A 358 -6.10 -11.39 24.17
C ASN A 358 -5.77 -10.42 25.32
N ALA A 359 -5.35 -10.95 26.47
CA ALA A 359 -5.07 -10.12 27.64
C ALA A 359 -3.87 -9.16 27.45
N ARG A 360 -2.89 -9.49 26.60
CA ARG A 360 -1.77 -8.60 26.24
C ARG A 360 -2.23 -7.41 25.42
N ASP A 361 -3.26 -7.59 24.59
CA ASP A 361 -3.88 -6.49 23.83
C ASP A 361 -4.49 -5.45 24.77
N LEU A 362 -5.14 -5.91 25.87
CA LEU A 362 -5.69 -5.01 26.88
C LEU A 362 -4.60 -4.31 27.69
N VAL A 363 -3.48 -4.96 27.98
CA VAL A 363 -2.30 -4.33 28.61
C VAL A 363 -1.70 -3.26 27.71
N ALA A 364 -1.58 -3.54 26.40
CA ALA A 364 -1.10 -2.57 25.41
C ALA A 364 -2.03 -1.35 25.32
N LEU A 365 -3.35 -1.58 25.36
CA LEU A 365 -4.34 -0.52 25.36
C LEU A 365 -4.27 0.33 26.66
N ARG A 366 -4.15 -0.32 27.83
CA ARG A 366 -3.93 0.34 29.12
C ARG A 366 -2.71 1.27 29.07
N SER A 367 -1.57 0.75 28.64
CA SER A 367 -0.33 1.54 28.54
C SER A 367 -0.51 2.75 27.62
N SER A 368 -1.24 2.57 26.53
CA SER A 368 -1.55 3.65 25.60
C SER A 368 -2.47 4.70 26.23
N PHE A 369 -3.50 4.30 26.96
CA PHE A 369 -4.38 5.25 27.67
C PHE A 369 -3.61 6.05 28.73
N GLN A 370 -2.70 5.43 29.46
CA GLN A 370 -1.84 6.08 30.45
C GLN A 370 -0.88 7.11 29.84
N ALA A 371 -0.56 7.03 28.54
CA ALA A 371 0.28 8.01 27.86
C ALA A 371 -0.49 9.26 27.37
N LEU A 372 -1.83 9.18 27.20
CA LEU A 372 -2.65 10.27 26.67
C LEU A 372 -2.63 11.58 27.48
N PRO A 373 -2.65 11.56 28.82
CA PRO A 373 -2.57 12.79 29.62
C PRO A 373 -1.32 13.62 29.33
N ALA A 374 -0.16 12.97 29.15
CA ALA A 374 1.09 13.65 28.82
C ALA A 374 1.04 14.30 27.43
N ILE A 375 0.45 13.62 26.44
CA ILE A 375 0.25 14.18 25.10
C ILE A 375 -0.68 15.39 25.16
N ARG A 376 -1.84 15.26 25.80
CA ARG A 376 -2.84 16.32 25.87
C ARG A 376 -2.32 17.55 26.60
N SER A 377 -1.66 17.39 27.73
CA SER A 377 -1.06 18.50 28.48
C SER A 377 0.05 19.23 27.69
N SER A 378 0.84 18.50 26.91
CA SER A 378 1.86 19.10 26.04
C SER A 378 1.26 19.98 24.94
N LEU A 379 0.05 19.69 24.49
CA LEU A 379 -0.65 20.44 23.44
C LEU A 379 -1.40 21.69 23.95
N GLU A 380 -1.55 21.85 25.27
CA GLU A 380 -2.36 22.92 25.87
C GLU A 380 -1.92 24.33 25.46
N GLN A 381 -0.63 24.56 25.28
CA GLN A 381 -0.05 25.88 24.96
C GLN A 381 0.19 26.08 23.47
N CYS A 382 -0.14 25.12 22.62
CA CYS A 382 0.04 25.21 21.18
C CYS A 382 -0.87 26.26 20.55
N GLN A 383 -0.33 26.98 19.52
CA GLN A 383 -1.04 28.05 18.84
C GLN A 383 -1.58 27.60 17.48
N ALA A 384 -0.91 26.67 16.79
CA ALA A 384 -1.34 26.18 15.49
C ALA A 384 -2.71 25.50 15.57
N GLY A 385 -3.64 25.93 14.72
CA GLY A 385 -5.03 25.49 14.78
C GLY A 385 -5.22 23.97 14.68
N LEU A 386 -4.31 23.26 13.96
CA LEU A 386 -4.35 21.82 13.83
C LEU A 386 -3.94 21.13 15.16
N LEU A 387 -2.92 21.66 15.86
CA LEU A 387 -2.50 21.15 17.17
C LEU A 387 -3.56 21.39 18.24
N GLN A 388 -4.21 22.57 18.20
CA GLN A 388 -5.36 22.86 19.05
C GLN A 388 -6.55 21.93 18.77
N GLY A 389 -6.74 21.54 17.50
CA GLY A 389 -7.72 20.52 17.12
C GLY A 389 -7.40 19.18 17.77
N CYS A 390 -6.17 18.71 17.67
CA CYS A 390 -5.72 17.48 18.34
C CYS A 390 -5.93 17.55 19.86
N HIS A 391 -5.59 18.67 20.50
CA HIS A 391 -5.81 18.87 21.95
C HIS A 391 -7.29 18.69 22.34
N ARG A 392 -8.24 19.19 21.54
CA ARG A 392 -9.68 19.10 21.84
C ARG A 392 -10.24 17.69 21.59
N GLU A 393 -9.79 17.03 20.54
CA GLU A 393 -10.35 15.76 20.07
C GLU A 393 -9.67 14.53 20.72
N ILE A 394 -8.51 14.70 21.37
CA ILE A 394 -7.90 13.63 22.15
C ILE A 394 -8.61 13.53 23.50
N HIS A 395 -9.41 12.48 23.66
CA HIS A 395 -10.10 12.17 24.92
C HIS A 395 -9.17 11.37 25.87
N LEU A 396 -9.40 11.53 27.17
CA LEU A 396 -8.71 10.77 28.22
C LEU A 396 -9.60 9.60 28.62
N TYR A 397 -8.99 8.47 28.92
CA TYR A 397 -9.67 7.23 29.30
C TYR A 397 -9.16 6.73 30.65
N ASP A 398 -9.06 7.65 31.63
CA ASP A 398 -8.49 7.36 32.95
C ASP A 398 -9.27 6.24 33.66
N GLU A 399 -10.62 6.25 33.58
CA GLU A 399 -11.46 5.20 34.16
C GLU A 399 -11.22 3.82 33.52
N LEU A 400 -11.04 3.76 32.19
CA LEU A 400 -10.71 2.51 31.51
C LEU A 400 -9.28 2.07 31.82
N ALA A 401 -8.34 3.00 31.90
CA ALA A 401 -6.96 2.70 32.28
C ALA A 401 -6.90 2.10 33.69
N ASP A 402 -7.59 2.72 34.67
CA ASP A 402 -7.68 2.26 36.04
C ASP A 402 -8.38 0.90 36.16
N LEU A 403 -9.48 0.70 35.43
CA LEU A 403 -10.19 -0.57 35.37
C LEU A 403 -9.26 -1.70 34.86
N LEU A 404 -8.54 -1.47 33.76
CA LEU A 404 -7.61 -2.45 33.21
C LEU A 404 -6.39 -2.68 34.12
N GLU A 405 -5.90 -1.62 34.79
CA GLU A 405 -4.81 -1.72 35.79
C GLU A 405 -5.22 -2.59 36.96
N GLN A 406 -6.45 -2.47 37.47
CA GLN A 406 -6.95 -3.26 38.60
C GLN A 406 -7.26 -4.71 38.17
N ALA A 407 -7.72 -4.91 36.96
CA ALA A 407 -8.26 -6.21 36.50
C ALA A 407 -7.19 -7.15 35.94
N ILE A 408 -6.28 -6.64 35.08
CA ILE A 408 -5.39 -7.49 34.27
C ILE A 408 -3.98 -7.52 34.88
N VAL A 409 -3.36 -8.69 34.93
CA VAL A 409 -1.96 -8.85 35.35
C VAL A 409 -1.01 -8.17 34.32
N ASP A 410 0.19 -7.76 34.77
CA ASP A 410 1.12 -6.99 33.92
C ASP A 410 1.75 -7.83 32.80
N ASP A 411 1.98 -9.11 33.01
CA ASP A 411 2.46 -10.06 31.99
C ASP A 411 1.53 -11.28 31.89
N PRO A 412 0.39 -11.14 31.20
CA PRO A 412 -0.59 -12.20 31.08
C PRO A 412 -0.13 -13.31 30.12
N ALA A 413 -0.68 -14.52 30.32
CA ALA A 413 -0.51 -15.64 29.43
C ALA A 413 -0.94 -15.28 27.98
N LEU A 414 -0.35 -15.95 26.98
CA LEU A 414 -0.66 -15.73 25.57
C LEU A 414 -2.11 -16.10 25.22
N THR A 415 -2.63 -17.14 25.85
CA THR A 415 -3.98 -17.64 25.57
C THR A 415 -4.87 -17.45 26.80
N ILE A 416 -6.07 -16.91 26.59
CA ILE A 416 -7.06 -16.69 27.67
C ILE A 416 -7.44 -18.02 28.36
N ARG A 417 -7.39 -19.12 27.59
CA ARG A 417 -7.78 -20.46 28.10
C ARG A 417 -6.77 -21.09 29.06
N GLU A 418 -5.55 -20.55 29.17
CA GLU A 418 -4.57 -21.02 30.15
C GLU A 418 -4.84 -20.46 31.55
N GLY A 419 -5.63 -19.39 31.64
CA GLY A 419 -5.91 -18.69 32.89
C GLY A 419 -4.73 -17.84 33.36
N GLY A 420 -4.83 -17.25 34.57
CA GLY A 420 -3.81 -16.40 35.17
C GLY A 420 -3.73 -15.02 34.49
N ILE A 421 -4.86 -14.51 33.99
CA ILE A 421 -4.95 -13.23 33.30
C ILE A 421 -5.52 -12.10 34.18
N ILE A 422 -6.28 -12.42 35.22
CA ILE A 422 -6.91 -11.48 36.15
C ILE A 422 -6.05 -11.32 37.43
N LYS A 423 -5.92 -10.10 37.92
CA LYS A 423 -5.19 -9.81 39.20
C LYS A 423 -5.90 -10.42 40.41
N ASP A 424 -5.11 -10.79 41.44
CA ASP A 424 -5.65 -11.20 42.74
C ASP A 424 -6.34 -9.99 43.42
N GLY A 425 -7.48 -10.24 44.06
CA GLY A 425 -8.27 -9.21 44.70
C GLY A 425 -9.26 -8.47 43.80
N TYR A 426 -9.29 -8.80 42.52
CA TYR A 426 -10.26 -8.17 41.59
C TYR A 426 -11.66 -8.79 41.67
N ASN A 427 -11.76 -10.12 41.93
CA ASN A 427 -13.04 -10.81 42.06
C ASN A 427 -12.98 -11.82 43.20
N GLU A 428 -13.87 -11.67 44.22
CA GLU A 428 -13.91 -12.51 45.42
C GLU A 428 -14.16 -13.98 45.12
N GLU A 429 -15.04 -14.31 44.18
CA GLU A 429 -15.34 -15.68 43.78
C GLU A 429 -14.10 -16.35 43.18
N LEU A 430 -13.41 -15.66 42.29
CA LEU A 430 -12.17 -16.11 41.65
C LEU A 430 -11.09 -16.41 42.72
N ASP A 431 -10.92 -15.49 43.69
CA ASP A 431 -9.94 -15.64 44.74
C ASP A 431 -10.24 -16.82 45.67
N GLN A 432 -11.50 -17.10 45.96
CA GLN A 432 -11.90 -18.29 46.70
C GLN A 432 -11.51 -19.59 45.97
N TYR A 433 -11.75 -19.69 44.65
CA TYR A 433 -11.34 -20.87 43.88
C TYR A 433 -9.81 -20.98 43.77
N ARG A 434 -9.09 -19.87 43.66
CA ARG A 434 -7.60 -19.85 43.70
C ARG A 434 -7.05 -20.33 45.04
N GLN A 435 -7.66 -19.93 46.14
CA GLN A 435 -7.28 -20.44 47.49
C GLN A 435 -7.51 -21.96 47.60
N ILE A 436 -8.63 -22.48 47.05
CA ILE A 436 -8.88 -23.92 47.04
C ILE A 436 -7.80 -24.62 46.22
N ALA A 437 -7.46 -24.10 45.01
CA ALA A 437 -6.43 -24.68 44.16
C ALA A 437 -5.02 -24.60 44.77
N HIS A 438 -4.69 -23.52 45.50
CA HIS A 438 -3.40 -23.33 46.16
C HIS A 438 -3.25 -24.25 47.40
N ASN A 439 -4.28 -24.27 48.25
CA ASN A 439 -4.29 -25.11 49.42
C ASN A 439 -4.26 -26.62 49.08
N SER A 440 -4.68 -26.94 47.83
CA SER A 440 -4.66 -28.34 47.35
C SER A 440 -3.25 -28.96 47.35
N LYS A 441 -2.19 -28.17 47.07
CA LYS A 441 -0.81 -28.67 47.12
C LYS A 441 -0.39 -29.05 48.57
N GLN A 442 -0.76 -28.22 49.52
CA GLN A 442 -0.48 -28.49 50.95
C GLN A 442 -1.30 -29.68 51.47
N LEU A 443 -2.57 -29.75 51.04
CA LEU A 443 -3.43 -30.89 51.40
C LEU A 443 -2.97 -32.22 50.76
N LEU A 444 -2.45 -32.18 49.52
CA LEU A 444 -1.84 -33.35 48.89
C LEU A 444 -0.58 -33.82 49.62
N GLN A 445 0.27 -32.88 50.05
CA GLN A 445 1.43 -33.23 50.85
C GLN A 445 1.03 -33.83 52.21
N ALA A 446 0.07 -33.20 52.88
CA ALA A 446 -0.48 -33.74 54.13
C ALA A 446 -1.12 -35.12 53.95
N MET A 447 -1.87 -35.32 52.86
CA MET A 447 -2.46 -36.63 52.49
C MET A 447 -1.36 -37.65 52.18
N GLU A 448 -0.30 -37.23 51.45
CA GLU A 448 0.86 -38.13 51.20
C GLU A 448 1.57 -38.55 52.51
N GLU A 449 1.78 -37.65 53.44
CA GLU A 449 2.38 -37.92 54.73
C GLU A 449 1.46 -38.84 55.58
N GLN A 450 0.18 -38.52 55.63
CA GLN A 450 -0.82 -39.33 56.32
C GLN A 450 -0.92 -40.75 55.78
N GLU A 451 -0.89 -40.89 54.46
CA GLU A 451 -0.93 -42.22 53.82
C GLU A 451 0.38 -42.99 54.03
N LYS A 452 1.54 -42.29 54.09
CA LYS A 452 2.82 -42.91 54.48
C LYS A 452 2.79 -43.41 55.90
N GLU A 453 2.21 -42.68 56.87
CA GLU A 453 2.05 -43.08 58.25
C GLU A 453 1.08 -44.27 58.40
N LYS A 454 -0.09 -44.18 57.78
CA LYS A 454 -1.10 -45.28 57.83
C LYS A 454 -0.61 -46.60 57.22
N THR A 455 0.12 -46.54 56.12
CA THR A 455 0.56 -47.73 55.40
C THR A 455 1.97 -48.23 55.81
N GLY A 456 2.76 -47.35 56.39
CA GLY A 456 4.16 -47.66 56.71
C GLY A 456 5.04 -47.75 55.43
N ILE A 457 4.58 -47.26 54.26
CA ILE A 457 5.31 -47.29 53.01
C ILE A 457 6.14 -46.03 52.85
N ARG A 458 7.48 -46.13 53.08
CA ARG A 458 8.39 -44.96 53.03
C ARG A 458 8.45 -44.24 51.68
N TYR A 459 8.28 -44.92 50.56
CA TYR A 459 8.41 -44.41 49.18
C TYR A 459 7.08 -44.29 48.48
N LEU A 460 6.01 -43.96 49.19
CA LEU A 460 4.72 -43.61 48.65
C LEU A 460 4.77 -42.14 48.19
N LYS A 461 4.30 -41.87 46.96
CA LYS A 461 4.16 -40.52 46.43
C LYS A 461 2.80 -40.34 45.78
N ILE A 462 2.19 -39.18 45.94
CA ILE A 462 1.02 -38.79 45.17
C ILE A 462 1.49 -38.03 43.94
N GLY A 463 1.09 -38.51 42.73
CA GLY A 463 1.41 -37.90 41.46
C GLY A 463 0.16 -37.66 40.63
N TYR A 464 0.31 -36.85 39.56
CA TYR A 464 -0.76 -36.57 38.60
C TYR A 464 -0.36 -37.00 37.19
N ASN A 465 -1.32 -37.59 36.47
CA ASN A 465 -1.18 -37.94 35.05
C ASN A 465 -2.45 -37.54 34.29
N LYS A 466 -2.32 -36.88 33.12
CA LYS A 466 -3.45 -36.42 32.29
C LYS A 466 -4.45 -37.55 31.93
N VAL A 467 -4.00 -38.81 31.84
CA VAL A 467 -4.82 -39.94 31.43
C VAL A 467 -5.59 -40.58 32.61
N PHE A 468 -4.94 -40.63 33.77
CA PHE A 468 -5.46 -41.36 34.96
C PHE A 468 -5.83 -40.45 36.13
N GLY A 469 -5.55 -39.15 36.03
CA GLY A 469 -5.71 -38.19 37.14
C GLY A 469 -4.68 -38.33 38.23
N TYR A 470 -5.07 -38.03 39.48
CA TYR A 470 -4.21 -38.19 40.63
C TYR A 470 -4.09 -39.70 41.02
N TYR A 471 -2.87 -40.10 41.36
CA TYR A 471 -2.59 -41.51 41.73
C TYR A 471 -1.55 -41.56 42.88
N ILE A 472 -1.63 -42.64 43.64
CA ILE A 472 -0.63 -42.99 44.61
C ILE A 472 0.37 -43.96 43.98
N GLU A 473 1.62 -43.57 43.87
CA GLU A 473 2.68 -44.40 43.32
C GLU A 473 3.46 -45.08 44.45
N VAL A 474 3.49 -46.40 44.45
CA VAL A 474 4.18 -47.27 45.39
C VAL A 474 5.24 -48.07 44.65
N ARG A 475 6.49 -48.03 45.08
CA ARG A 475 7.56 -48.87 44.51
C ARG A 475 7.29 -50.34 44.76
N ASN A 476 7.76 -51.22 43.87
CA ASN A 476 7.55 -52.68 43.98
C ASN A 476 8.01 -53.27 45.35
N SER A 477 8.96 -52.62 46.03
CA SER A 477 9.43 -53.04 47.37
C SER A 477 8.43 -52.80 48.49
N GLY A 478 7.31 -52.11 48.25
CA GLY A 478 6.28 -51.76 49.21
C GLY A 478 4.88 -52.25 48.85
N THR A 479 4.71 -52.98 47.76
CA THR A 479 3.39 -53.46 47.28
C THR A 479 2.72 -54.42 48.24
N ASP A 480 3.48 -55.23 49.08
CA ASP A 480 2.95 -56.13 50.10
C ASP A 480 2.26 -55.41 51.28
N LYS A 481 2.46 -54.13 51.42
CA LYS A 481 1.87 -53.28 52.45
C LYS A 481 0.71 -52.45 52.00
N VAL A 482 0.31 -52.58 50.72
CA VAL A 482 -0.77 -51.76 50.12
C VAL A 482 -2.12 -52.25 50.69
N PRO A 483 -2.96 -51.39 51.27
CA PRO A 483 -4.26 -51.76 51.81
C PRO A 483 -5.21 -52.26 50.75
N GLU A 484 -6.16 -53.15 51.06
CA GLU A 484 -7.14 -53.74 50.15
C GLU A 484 -8.05 -52.67 49.47
N HIS A 485 -8.28 -51.56 50.11
CA HIS A 485 -9.13 -50.50 49.52
C HIS A 485 -8.43 -49.67 48.44
N TYR A 486 -7.12 -49.87 48.21
CA TYR A 486 -6.41 -49.26 47.09
C TYR A 486 -6.75 -49.96 45.78
N VAL A 487 -7.32 -49.24 44.81
CA VAL A 487 -7.66 -49.75 43.47
C VAL A 487 -6.47 -49.56 42.55
N ARG A 488 -5.86 -50.65 42.10
CA ARG A 488 -4.75 -50.62 41.15
C ARG A 488 -5.20 -50.16 39.78
N LYS A 489 -4.52 -49.15 39.21
CA LYS A 489 -4.79 -48.55 37.88
C LYS A 489 -3.73 -48.86 36.84
N GLN A 490 -2.48 -48.92 37.24
CA GLN A 490 -1.36 -49.15 36.33
C GLN A 490 -0.19 -49.82 37.03
N THR A 491 0.42 -50.81 36.34
CA THR A 491 1.68 -51.41 36.74
C THR A 491 2.82 -50.89 35.88
N LEU A 492 3.87 -50.40 36.51
CA LEU A 492 5.10 -49.92 35.87
C LEU A 492 6.22 -50.91 36.15
N ALA A 493 7.37 -50.79 35.46
CA ALA A 493 8.53 -51.68 35.69
C ALA A 493 9.03 -51.67 37.16
N ASN A 494 8.99 -50.52 37.85
CA ASN A 494 9.57 -50.34 39.19
C ASN A 494 8.57 -49.85 40.24
N ALA A 495 7.27 -49.69 39.89
CA ALA A 495 6.25 -49.16 40.79
C ALA A 495 4.85 -49.57 40.31
N GLU A 496 3.88 -49.50 41.20
CA GLU A 496 2.47 -49.63 40.86
C GLU A 496 1.71 -48.37 41.25
N ARG A 497 0.67 -48.02 40.49
CA ARG A 497 -0.15 -46.84 40.69
C ARG A 497 -1.57 -47.24 41.12
N TYR A 498 -1.99 -46.60 42.21
CA TYR A 498 -3.26 -46.86 42.86
C TYR A 498 -4.12 -45.63 42.98
N ILE A 499 -5.41 -45.81 43.18
CA ILE A 499 -6.38 -44.77 43.45
C ILE A 499 -7.17 -45.17 44.69
N THR A 500 -7.42 -44.16 45.58
CA THR A 500 -8.36 -44.29 46.68
C THR A 500 -9.61 -43.44 46.43
N GLN A 501 -10.70 -43.75 47.15
CA GLN A 501 -11.93 -42.98 47.05
C GLN A 501 -11.69 -41.52 47.52
N GLU A 502 -10.92 -41.33 48.61
CA GLU A 502 -10.55 -40.02 49.13
C GLU A 502 -9.77 -39.18 48.09
N LEU A 503 -8.79 -39.77 47.41
CA LEU A 503 -8.00 -39.13 46.40
C LEU A 503 -8.86 -38.74 45.19
N LYS A 504 -9.85 -39.53 44.84
CA LYS A 504 -10.79 -39.27 43.74
C LYS A 504 -11.77 -38.15 44.04
N GLU A 505 -12.25 -38.06 45.30
CA GLU A 505 -13.10 -36.93 45.73
C GLU A 505 -12.32 -35.63 45.76
N PHE A 506 -11.07 -35.68 46.21
CA PHE A 506 -10.17 -34.58 46.20
C PHE A 506 -9.82 -34.08 44.77
N GLU A 507 -9.55 -35.02 43.88
CA GLU A 507 -9.34 -34.75 42.47
C GLU A 507 -10.53 -33.98 41.84
N THR A 508 -11.75 -34.48 42.13
CA THR A 508 -12.97 -33.84 41.59
C THR A 508 -13.12 -32.40 42.07
N LYS A 509 -12.73 -32.10 43.32
CA LYS A 509 -12.75 -30.75 43.88
C LYS A 509 -11.70 -29.83 43.22
N ILE A 510 -10.47 -30.30 43.01
CA ILE A 510 -9.40 -29.53 42.43
C ILE A 510 -9.65 -29.25 40.96
N LEU A 511 -9.97 -30.27 40.16
CA LEU A 511 -10.25 -30.14 38.73
C LEU A 511 -11.46 -29.24 38.50
N GLY A 512 -12.50 -29.36 39.33
CA GLY A 512 -13.65 -28.46 39.30
C GLY A 512 -13.31 -27.01 39.64
N ALA A 513 -12.38 -26.80 40.60
CA ALA A 513 -11.92 -25.47 40.92
C ALA A 513 -11.09 -24.83 39.77
N GLN A 514 -10.19 -25.59 39.15
CA GLN A 514 -9.40 -25.11 38.00
C GLN A 514 -10.27 -24.79 36.79
N GLU A 515 -11.24 -25.63 36.43
CA GLU A 515 -12.20 -25.39 35.36
C GLU A 515 -13.01 -24.09 35.63
N LYS A 516 -13.41 -23.86 36.89
CA LYS A 516 -14.15 -22.67 37.30
C LYS A 516 -13.28 -21.42 37.25
N ILE A 517 -12.02 -21.47 37.71
CA ILE A 517 -11.06 -20.36 37.61
C ILE A 517 -10.98 -19.89 36.18
N VAL A 518 -10.70 -20.77 35.21
CA VAL A 518 -10.58 -20.44 33.79
C VAL A 518 -11.89 -19.85 33.24
N THR A 519 -13.03 -20.40 33.65
CA THR A 519 -14.35 -19.93 33.19
C THR A 519 -14.64 -18.53 33.74
N ILE A 520 -14.37 -18.26 35.02
CA ILE A 520 -14.60 -16.95 35.63
C ILE A 520 -13.66 -15.92 34.99
N GLU A 521 -12.37 -16.24 34.87
CA GLU A 521 -11.42 -15.33 34.22
C GLU A 521 -11.81 -15.00 32.79
N TYR A 522 -12.29 -15.98 32.03
CA TYR A 522 -12.80 -15.75 30.67
C TYR A 522 -14.01 -14.81 30.66
N ASN A 523 -14.98 -15.02 31.55
CA ASN A 523 -16.16 -14.15 31.64
C ASN A 523 -15.81 -12.72 32.01
N LEU A 524 -14.94 -12.54 33.01
CA LEU A 524 -14.41 -11.22 33.41
C LEU A 524 -13.65 -10.53 32.28
N PHE A 525 -12.86 -11.29 31.52
CA PHE A 525 -12.19 -10.76 30.33
C PHE A 525 -13.18 -10.30 29.26
N VAL A 526 -14.24 -11.05 29.02
CA VAL A 526 -15.31 -10.66 28.06
C VAL A 526 -16.00 -9.39 28.53
N GLU A 527 -16.31 -9.25 29.80
CA GLU A 527 -16.93 -8.03 30.36
C GLU A 527 -16.03 -6.79 30.18
N LEU A 528 -14.71 -6.94 30.45
CA LEU A 528 -13.73 -5.86 30.21
C LEU A 528 -13.68 -5.48 28.73
N ARG A 529 -13.63 -6.45 27.84
CA ARG A 529 -13.64 -6.24 26.40
C ARG A 529 -14.91 -5.52 25.94
N ASP A 530 -16.09 -5.93 26.42
CA ASP A 530 -17.36 -5.30 26.06
C ASP A 530 -17.49 -3.88 26.60
N THR A 531 -16.88 -3.58 27.75
CA THR A 531 -16.79 -2.21 28.31
C THR A 531 -15.96 -1.30 27.38
N ILE A 532 -14.86 -1.78 26.83
CA ILE A 532 -14.03 -1.04 25.87
C ILE A 532 -14.80 -0.85 24.55
N LYS A 533 -15.47 -1.92 24.08
CA LYS A 533 -16.27 -1.91 22.86
C LYS A 533 -17.36 -0.82 22.88
N ALA A 534 -17.94 -0.53 24.02
CA ALA A 534 -18.93 0.53 24.16
C ALA A 534 -18.39 1.95 23.85
N GLN A 535 -17.06 2.17 23.92
CA GLN A 535 -16.41 3.45 23.63
C GLN A 535 -15.58 3.42 22.33
N LEU A 536 -15.77 2.42 21.48
CA LEU A 536 -14.94 2.15 20.30
C LEU A 536 -14.81 3.36 19.37
N GLY A 537 -15.90 4.05 19.05
CA GLY A 537 -15.90 5.22 18.17
C GLY A 537 -15.07 6.39 18.68
N ASP A 538 -15.15 6.68 19.99
CA ASP A 538 -14.39 7.77 20.61
C ASP A 538 -12.89 7.44 20.64
N ILE A 539 -12.55 6.19 20.96
CA ILE A 539 -11.15 5.74 20.95
C ILE A 539 -10.57 5.77 19.53
N GLN A 540 -11.36 5.40 18.51
CA GLN A 540 -10.93 5.52 17.11
C GLN A 540 -10.68 6.97 16.70
N ASN A 541 -11.53 7.92 17.16
CA ASN A 541 -11.29 9.34 16.89
C ASN A 541 -9.98 9.82 17.53
N THR A 542 -9.76 9.46 18.79
CA THR A 542 -8.48 9.75 19.49
C THR A 542 -7.28 9.15 18.74
N ALA A 543 -7.39 7.92 18.25
CA ALA A 543 -6.36 7.25 17.47
C ALA A 543 -5.95 8.05 16.22
N ARG A 544 -6.95 8.59 15.50
CA ARG A 544 -6.70 9.44 14.31
C ARG A 544 -5.97 10.73 14.68
N GLN A 545 -6.35 11.39 15.78
CA GLN A 545 -5.67 12.61 16.22
C GLN A 545 -4.21 12.34 16.59
N ILE A 546 -3.95 11.21 17.24
CA ILE A 546 -2.58 10.78 17.55
C ILE A 546 -1.78 10.49 16.29
N ALA A 547 -2.39 9.83 15.30
CA ALA A 547 -1.72 9.59 14.01
C ALA A 547 -1.36 10.92 13.31
N VAL A 548 -2.28 11.90 13.32
CA VAL A 548 -2.01 13.24 12.77
C VAL A 548 -0.86 13.92 13.52
N LEU A 549 -0.90 13.89 14.84
CA LEU A 549 0.15 14.47 15.68
C LEU A 549 1.53 13.83 15.42
N ASP A 550 1.57 12.51 15.33
CA ASP A 550 2.79 11.74 15.07
C ASP A 550 3.39 12.07 13.69
N VAL A 551 2.55 12.22 12.66
CA VAL A 551 3.00 12.68 11.33
C VAL A 551 3.55 14.10 11.39
N LEU A 552 2.88 15.03 12.07
CA LEU A 552 3.34 16.42 12.19
C LEU A 552 4.68 16.51 12.93
N THR A 553 4.86 15.73 14.00
CA THR A 553 6.14 15.66 14.73
C THR A 553 7.23 15.05 13.85
N ALA A 554 6.92 14.02 13.05
CA ALA A 554 7.86 13.40 12.11
C ALA A 554 8.31 14.38 11.01
N LEU A 555 7.39 15.14 10.42
CA LEU A 555 7.72 16.16 9.43
C LEU A 555 8.54 17.32 10.03
N ALA A 556 8.26 17.71 11.27
CA ALA A 556 9.04 18.72 11.97
C ALA A 556 10.45 18.22 12.29
N GLU A 557 10.60 16.96 12.69
CA GLU A 557 11.89 16.30 12.90
C GLU A 557 12.72 16.26 11.63
N ALA A 558 12.10 15.80 10.52
CA ALA A 558 12.77 15.80 9.20
C ALA A 558 13.22 17.21 8.80
N ALA A 559 12.36 18.22 9.03
CA ALA A 559 12.67 19.62 8.69
C ALA A 559 13.82 20.18 9.52
N ASP A 560 13.95 19.79 10.77
CA ASP A 560 15.04 20.19 11.65
C ASP A 560 16.35 19.46 11.30
N ASN A 561 16.32 18.14 11.24
CA ASN A 561 17.49 17.30 10.96
C ASN A 561 18.13 17.60 9.60
N TYR A 562 17.34 18.04 8.62
CA TYR A 562 17.78 18.21 7.22
C TYR A 562 17.81 19.66 6.77
N ASN A 563 17.60 20.61 7.68
CA ASN A 563 17.55 22.04 7.38
C ASN A 563 16.59 22.37 6.23
N TYR A 564 15.36 21.87 6.32
CA TYR A 564 14.30 22.20 5.38
C TYR A 564 13.63 23.52 5.77
N VAL A 565 13.16 24.26 4.77
CA VAL A 565 12.50 25.56 4.94
C VAL A 565 11.01 25.45 4.67
N ARG A 566 10.23 26.31 5.29
CA ARG A 566 8.80 26.41 5.05
C ARG A 566 8.54 26.95 3.65
N PRO A 567 7.80 26.22 2.78
CA PRO A 567 7.37 26.74 1.48
C PRO A 567 6.26 27.78 1.67
N ILE A 568 6.27 28.82 0.83
CA ILE A 568 5.22 29.82 0.74
C ILE A 568 4.26 29.38 -0.38
N LEU A 569 3.02 29.10 -0.03
CA LEU A 569 2.02 28.71 -1.00
C LEU A 569 1.38 29.93 -1.65
N THR A 570 1.26 29.88 -2.97
CA THR A 570 0.72 30.97 -3.79
C THR A 570 -0.39 30.44 -4.71
N ALA A 571 -1.27 31.32 -5.18
CA ALA A 571 -2.36 30.94 -6.10
C ALA A 571 -2.12 31.44 -7.55
N ASN A 572 -0.92 31.96 -7.84
CA ASN A 572 -0.61 32.60 -9.12
C ASN A 572 0.01 31.67 -10.18
N GLY A 573 -0.01 30.35 -9.94
CA GLY A 573 0.49 29.35 -10.89
C GLY A 573 2.02 29.26 -10.98
N GLN A 574 2.79 29.84 -10.02
CA GLN A 574 4.25 29.79 -10.05
C GLN A 574 4.84 28.63 -9.27
N ILE A 575 6.03 28.20 -9.70
CA ILE A 575 6.98 27.36 -8.95
C ILE A 575 8.33 28.09 -9.01
N ASP A 576 8.71 28.77 -7.91
CA ASP A 576 10.00 29.44 -7.76
C ASP A 576 10.72 28.85 -6.56
N ILE A 577 11.71 27.99 -6.82
CA ILE A 577 12.50 27.30 -5.82
C ILE A 577 13.94 27.79 -5.96
N ARG A 578 14.52 28.29 -4.89
CA ARG A 578 15.89 28.75 -4.84
C ARG A 578 16.76 27.79 -4.05
N GLU A 579 17.88 27.44 -4.63
CA GLU A 579 18.84 26.51 -4.07
C GLU A 579 18.16 25.20 -3.60
N GLY A 580 17.28 24.65 -4.45
CA GLY A 580 16.62 23.39 -4.20
C GLY A 580 17.62 22.22 -4.16
N ARG A 581 17.39 21.28 -3.25
CA ARG A 581 18.20 20.06 -3.07
C ARG A 581 17.31 18.82 -3.23
N HIS A 582 17.89 17.73 -3.70
CA HIS A 582 17.13 16.49 -3.88
C HIS A 582 17.05 15.72 -2.56
N PRO A 583 15.86 15.52 -1.96
CA PRO A 583 15.72 14.98 -0.62
C PRO A 583 16.32 13.57 -0.45
N LEU A 584 16.26 12.72 -1.49
CA LEU A 584 16.81 11.37 -1.45
C LEU A 584 18.31 11.36 -1.73
N VAL A 585 18.75 12.01 -2.81
CA VAL A 585 20.15 11.97 -3.25
C VAL A 585 21.06 12.66 -2.23
N GLU A 586 20.65 13.79 -1.65
CA GLU A 586 21.40 14.45 -0.59
C GLU A 586 21.71 13.53 0.59
N ARG A 587 20.79 12.60 0.91
CA ARG A 587 20.98 11.62 2.01
C ARG A 587 21.89 10.44 1.64
N LEU A 588 22.00 10.14 0.35
CA LEU A 588 22.89 9.08 -0.14
C LEU A 588 24.35 9.54 -0.26
N LEU A 589 24.57 10.85 -0.41
CA LEU A 589 25.91 11.44 -0.51
C LEU A 589 26.53 11.53 0.89
N GLN A 590 27.42 10.56 1.23
CA GLN A 590 28.06 10.50 2.56
C GLN A 590 29.22 11.48 2.72
N ARG A 591 29.88 11.90 1.63
CA ARG A 591 31.13 12.69 1.65
C ARG A 591 31.13 13.89 0.71
N GLU A 592 30.18 13.97 -0.21
CA GLU A 592 30.07 15.07 -1.17
C GLU A 592 28.88 15.95 -0.82
N LEU A 593 29.03 17.25 -0.96
CA LEU A 593 27.91 18.19 -0.81
C LEU A 593 27.04 18.12 -2.06
N PHE A 594 25.73 18.08 -1.87
CA PHE A 594 24.77 18.19 -2.97
C PHE A 594 24.86 19.61 -3.57
N VAL A 595 24.91 19.72 -4.90
CA VAL A 595 24.90 21.01 -5.59
C VAL A 595 23.46 21.49 -5.75
N PRO A 596 23.05 22.58 -5.05
CA PRO A 596 21.69 23.07 -5.14
C PRO A 596 21.41 23.74 -6.49
N ASN A 597 20.14 23.72 -6.91
CA ASN A 597 19.70 24.29 -8.17
C ASN A 597 18.43 25.13 -8.01
N ASP A 598 18.31 26.18 -8.81
CA ASP A 598 17.14 27.03 -8.88
C ASP A 598 16.14 26.47 -9.91
N THR A 599 14.84 26.67 -9.64
CA THR A 599 13.76 26.34 -10.58
C THR A 599 12.77 27.49 -10.61
N LYS A 600 12.50 28.05 -11.80
CA LYS A 600 11.48 29.06 -11.96
C LYS A 600 10.57 28.73 -13.12
N LEU A 601 9.35 28.38 -12.83
CA LEU A 601 8.27 28.07 -13.77
C LEU A 601 7.05 28.95 -13.46
N ASN A 602 6.48 29.56 -14.45
CA ASN A 602 5.26 30.37 -14.36
C ASN A 602 4.64 30.57 -15.73
N HIS A 603 3.40 31.05 -15.80
CA HIS A 603 2.68 31.24 -17.06
C HIS A 603 3.09 32.49 -17.84
N ASN A 604 3.89 33.38 -17.22
CA ASN A 604 4.27 34.66 -17.84
C ASN A 604 5.61 34.57 -18.58
N ASP A 605 6.66 34.11 -17.86
CA ASP A 605 8.06 34.21 -18.30
C ASP A 605 8.67 32.88 -18.72
N CYS A 606 8.19 31.75 -18.15
CA CYS A 606 8.74 30.42 -18.39
C CYS A 606 7.72 29.33 -18.07
N GLU A 607 7.00 28.87 -19.05
CA GLU A 607 6.12 27.69 -18.94
C GLU A 607 6.92 26.39 -19.12
N ILE A 608 7.90 26.43 -20.06
CA ILE A 608 8.70 25.25 -20.42
C ILE A 608 10.18 25.58 -20.24
N MET A 609 10.84 24.80 -19.37
CA MET A 609 12.31 24.78 -19.26
C MET A 609 12.86 23.66 -20.15
N LEU A 610 13.51 24.02 -21.25
CA LEU A 610 14.20 23.09 -22.13
C LEU A 610 15.63 22.89 -21.63
N ILE A 611 15.95 21.69 -21.15
CA ILE A 611 17.21 21.40 -20.46
C ILE A 611 18.09 20.53 -21.35
N THR A 612 19.20 21.08 -21.83
CA THR A 612 20.19 20.38 -22.65
C THR A 612 21.41 19.96 -21.84
N GLY A 613 22.14 18.99 -22.32
CA GLY A 613 23.38 18.51 -21.71
C GLY A 613 23.51 16.99 -21.70
N PRO A 614 24.69 16.46 -21.33
CA PRO A 614 24.98 15.05 -21.40
C PRO A 614 24.22 14.24 -20.33
N ASN A 615 24.06 12.94 -20.59
CA ASN A 615 23.61 11.98 -19.60
C ASN A 615 24.60 11.91 -18.44
N MET A 616 24.16 11.52 -17.25
CA MET A 616 24.93 11.47 -16.00
C MET A 616 25.32 12.85 -15.42
N ALA A 617 25.02 13.94 -16.08
CA ALA A 617 25.34 15.28 -15.56
C ALA A 617 24.33 15.81 -14.53
N GLY A 618 23.21 15.10 -14.32
CA GLY A 618 22.23 15.40 -13.25
C GLY A 618 20.89 15.98 -13.70
N LYS A 619 20.57 16.02 -15.02
CA LYS A 619 19.28 16.53 -15.56
C LYS A 619 18.08 15.86 -14.91
N SER A 620 18.00 14.52 -15.01
CA SER A 620 16.88 13.73 -14.47
C SER A 620 16.77 13.86 -12.95
N THR A 621 17.91 13.97 -12.23
CA THR A 621 17.93 14.22 -10.78
C THR A 621 17.31 15.58 -10.45
N TYR A 622 17.67 16.64 -11.19
CA TYR A 622 17.12 17.98 -11.03
C TYR A 622 15.61 18.03 -11.29
N MET A 623 15.13 17.37 -12.34
CA MET A 623 13.71 17.35 -12.65
C MET A 623 12.91 16.59 -11.59
N ARG A 624 13.40 15.41 -11.15
CA ARG A 624 12.79 14.65 -10.03
C ARG A 624 12.77 15.45 -8.74
N GLN A 625 13.86 16.16 -8.43
CA GLN A 625 13.94 17.09 -7.30
C GLN A 625 12.77 18.07 -7.30
N THR A 626 12.53 18.75 -8.42
CA THR A 626 11.44 19.74 -8.52
C THR A 626 10.07 19.10 -8.23
N ALA A 627 9.77 17.93 -8.82
CA ALA A 627 8.50 17.23 -8.54
C ALA A 627 8.37 16.83 -7.07
N LEU A 628 9.45 16.30 -6.46
CA LEU A 628 9.43 15.91 -5.06
C LEU A 628 9.24 17.11 -4.11
N LEU A 629 9.85 18.27 -4.41
CA LEU A 629 9.67 19.46 -3.60
C LEU A 629 8.22 19.99 -3.68
N VAL A 630 7.61 19.96 -4.86
CA VAL A 630 6.20 20.31 -5.05
C VAL A 630 5.30 19.38 -4.28
N LEU A 631 5.53 18.07 -4.37
CA LEU A 631 4.78 17.04 -3.62
C LEU A 631 4.93 17.23 -2.11
N MET A 632 6.16 17.46 -1.62
CA MET A 632 6.43 17.73 -0.19
C MET A 632 5.68 18.97 0.29
N ALA A 633 5.66 20.05 -0.49
CA ALA A 633 4.89 21.24 -0.15
C ALA A 633 3.39 20.92 -0.02
N GLN A 634 2.82 20.12 -0.94
CA GLN A 634 1.39 19.80 -0.96
C GLN A 634 0.96 18.79 0.10
N ILE A 635 1.86 18.01 0.70
CA ILE A 635 1.54 17.24 1.91
C ILE A 635 1.61 18.07 3.19
N GLY A 636 2.08 19.31 3.13
CA GLY A 636 2.30 20.17 4.29
C GLY A 636 3.67 19.98 4.97
N SER A 637 4.66 19.46 4.24
CA SER A 637 6.05 19.34 4.70
C SER A 637 6.87 20.56 4.35
N PHE A 638 7.89 20.86 5.13
CA PHE A 638 8.97 21.74 4.75
C PHE A 638 9.81 21.10 3.65
N VAL A 639 10.52 21.91 2.86
CA VAL A 639 11.23 21.50 1.64
C VAL A 639 12.72 21.78 1.70
N PRO A 640 13.57 20.94 1.10
CA PRO A 640 15.02 21.14 1.01
C PRO A 640 15.36 22.26 -0.02
N ALA A 641 15.25 23.50 0.40
CA ALA A 641 15.58 24.68 -0.40
C ALA A 641 16.07 25.81 0.51
N ARG A 642 16.58 26.90 -0.09
CA ARG A 642 16.78 28.15 0.64
C ARG A 642 15.48 28.95 0.76
N GLU A 643 14.73 29.04 -0.32
CA GLU A 643 13.41 29.66 -0.41
C GLU A 643 12.55 28.88 -1.42
N ALA A 644 11.25 28.78 -1.20
CA ALA A 644 10.33 28.13 -2.12
C ALA A 644 8.97 28.82 -2.13
N TYR A 645 8.53 29.27 -3.31
CA TYR A 645 7.20 29.79 -3.58
C TYR A 645 6.51 28.84 -4.53
N ILE A 646 5.49 28.14 -4.08
CA ILE A 646 4.89 27.04 -4.81
C ILE A 646 3.37 27.24 -4.89
N SER A 647 2.83 27.26 -6.10
CA SER A 647 1.40 27.07 -6.31
C SER A 647 1.07 25.59 -6.37
N PRO A 648 0.03 25.13 -5.68
CA PRO A 648 -0.41 23.75 -5.79
C PRO A 648 -0.68 23.35 -7.25
N VAL A 649 -0.25 22.16 -7.60
CA VAL A 649 -0.49 21.57 -8.92
C VAL A 649 -1.55 20.47 -8.80
N ASP A 650 -2.39 20.36 -9.82
CA ASP A 650 -3.46 19.36 -9.86
C ASP A 650 -2.96 17.95 -10.20
N ARG A 651 -1.89 17.89 -11.02
CA ARG A 651 -1.26 16.64 -11.45
C ARG A 651 0.24 16.77 -11.57
N ILE A 652 0.95 15.71 -11.27
CA ILE A 652 2.37 15.55 -11.60
C ILE A 652 2.48 14.37 -12.57
N PHE A 653 3.03 14.64 -13.74
CA PHE A 653 3.36 13.64 -14.73
C PHE A 653 4.86 13.52 -14.89
N THR A 654 5.35 12.29 -14.94
CA THR A 654 6.76 12.02 -15.22
C THR A 654 6.94 10.98 -16.29
N ARG A 655 7.73 11.32 -17.30
CA ARG A 655 8.30 10.38 -18.25
C ARG A 655 9.81 10.44 -18.11
N ILE A 656 10.41 9.51 -17.36
CA ILE A 656 11.82 9.49 -17.01
C ILE A 656 12.39 8.09 -17.27
N GLY A 657 13.28 7.95 -18.26
CA GLY A 657 13.99 6.72 -18.58
C GLY A 657 13.09 5.57 -19.04
N ALA A 658 13.59 4.71 -19.93
CA ALA A 658 12.93 3.46 -20.26
C ALA A 658 13.32 2.41 -19.22
N SER A 659 12.41 1.92 -18.40
CA SER A 659 12.55 0.58 -17.85
C SER A 659 12.00 -0.38 -18.89
N ASP A 660 12.82 -1.33 -19.34
CA ASP A 660 12.36 -2.42 -20.20
C ASP A 660 11.23 -3.15 -19.47
N ASP A 661 10.00 -2.93 -19.91
CA ASP A 661 8.85 -3.70 -19.44
C ASP A 661 8.75 -4.98 -20.29
N LEU A 662 9.70 -5.90 -20.03
CA LEU A 662 9.79 -7.19 -20.71
C LEU A 662 8.52 -8.02 -20.54
N VAL A 663 7.72 -7.74 -19.52
CA VAL A 663 6.51 -8.51 -19.18
C VAL A 663 5.33 -8.12 -20.07
N SER A 664 5.26 -6.86 -20.52
CA SER A 664 4.15 -6.39 -21.37
C SER A 664 4.30 -6.80 -22.84
N GLY A 665 5.49 -7.24 -23.27
CA GLY A 665 5.79 -7.58 -24.67
C GLY A 665 5.69 -6.40 -25.63
N GLN A 666 5.59 -5.17 -25.15
CA GLN A 666 5.57 -3.94 -25.96
C GLN A 666 6.99 -3.42 -26.16
N SER A 667 7.24 -2.79 -27.31
CA SER A 667 8.52 -2.11 -27.52
C SER A 667 8.62 -0.92 -26.57
N THR A 668 9.84 -0.61 -26.11
CA THR A 668 10.14 0.53 -25.23
C THR A 668 9.63 1.85 -25.81
N PHE A 669 9.68 2.00 -27.14
CA PHE A 669 9.14 3.16 -27.85
C PHE A 669 7.61 3.25 -27.77
N MET A 670 6.90 2.11 -27.88
CA MET A 670 5.43 2.11 -27.77
C MET A 670 4.98 2.46 -26.33
N VAL A 671 5.67 1.95 -25.31
CA VAL A 671 5.41 2.32 -23.92
C VAL A 671 5.63 3.83 -23.72
N GLU A 672 6.74 4.37 -24.25
CA GLU A 672 7.04 5.80 -24.21
C GLU A 672 5.93 6.63 -24.87
N MET A 673 5.48 6.25 -26.05
CA MET A 673 4.42 6.99 -26.75
C MET A 673 3.08 6.91 -26.03
N ASN A 674 2.75 5.81 -25.40
CA ASN A 674 1.55 5.68 -24.58
C ASN A 674 1.62 6.61 -23.35
N GLU A 675 2.76 6.69 -22.65
CA GLU A 675 2.95 7.61 -21.53
C GLU A 675 2.81 9.07 -21.98
N VAL A 676 3.45 9.45 -23.09
CA VAL A 676 3.32 10.82 -23.65
C VAL A 676 1.89 11.11 -24.07
N ALA A 677 1.18 10.16 -24.70
CA ALA A 677 -0.21 10.33 -25.08
C ALA A 677 -1.13 10.57 -23.87
N GLN A 678 -0.90 9.86 -22.76
CA GLN A 678 -1.60 10.09 -21.48
C GLN A 678 -1.33 11.50 -20.97
N ILE A 679 -0.07 11.94 -20.95
CA ILE A 679 0.30 13.29 -20.52
C ILE A 679 -0.44 14.34 -21.36
N LEU A 680 -0.36 14.25 -22.69
CA LEU A 680 -1.00 15.21 -23.60
C LEU A 680 -2.53 15.22 -23.48
N LYS A 681 -3.13 14.11 -23.06
CA LYS A 681 -4.58 13.99 -22.90
C LYS A 681 -5.08 14.59 -21.57
N TYR A 682 -4.31 14.43 -20.47
CA TYR A 682 -4.78 14.75 -19.14
C TYR A 682 -4.10 15.92 -18.45
N ALA A 683 -3.00 16.42 -18.98
CA ALA A 683 -2.33 17.60 -18.41
C ALA A 683 -3.18 18.84 -18.60
N THR A 684 -3.22 19.68 -17.58
CA THR A 684 -3.87 20.98 -17.53
C THR A 684 -2.84 22.10 -17.39
N SER A 685 -3.24 23.34 -17.47
CA SER A 685 -2.36 24.49 -17.19
C SER A 685 -1.83 24.50 -15.74
N ASN A 686 -2.51 23.84 -14.82
CA ASN A 686 -2.07 23.71 -13.43
C ASN A 686 -1.14 22.52 -13.17
N SER A 687 -0.95 21.64 -14.16
CA SER A 687 -0.12 20.45 -14.02
C SER A 687 1.39 20.78 -14.04
N LEU A 688 2.17 19.89 -13.39
CA LEU A 688 3.63 19.84 -13.52
C LEU A 688 4.01 18.61 -14.36
N VAL A 689 4.71 18.85 -15.46
CA VAL A 689 5.08 17.82 -16.42
C VAL A 689 6.60 17.69 -16.49
N ILE A 690 7.10 16.47 -16.39
CA ILE A 690 8.52 16.13 -16.49
C ILE A 690 8.71 15.15 -17.65
N LEU A 691 9.44 15.59 -18.67
CA LEU A 691 9.70 14.82 -19.88
C LEU A 691 11.22 14.67 -20.08
N ASP A 692 11.72 13.44 -19.98
CA ASP A 692 13.15 13.13 -20.08
C ASP A 692 13.41 12.27 -21.31
N GLU A 693 14.17 12.84 -22.25
CA GLU A 693 14.66 12.16 -23.46
C GLU A 693 13.57 11.52 -24.33
N ILE A 694 12.53 12.27 -24.69
CA ILE A 694 11.48 11.79 -25.59
C ILE A 694 12.03 11.57 -27.00
N GLY A 695 11.60 10.48 -27.64
CA GLY A 695 11.95 10.14 -29.01
C GLY A 695 13.24 9.35 -29.15
N ARG A 696 13.84 8.86 -28.04
CA ARG A 696 15.10 8.11 -28.06
C ARG A 696 14.96 6.71 -28.64
N GLY A 697 13.77 6.12 -28.59
CA GLY A 697 13.48 4.75 -29.03
C GLY A 697 13.31 4.54 -30.54
N THR A 698 13.51 5.58 -31.36
CA THR A 698 13.31 5.56 -32.82
C THR A 698 14.45 6.24 -33.58
N SER A 699 14.30 6.48 -34.88
CA SER A 699 15.31 7.22 -35.67
C SER A 699 15.46 8.65 -35.17
N THR A 700 16.65 9.24 -35.31
CA THR A 700 16.97 10.58 -34.78
C THR A 700 15.99 11.64 -35.28
N PHE A 701 15.67 11.65 -36.58
CA PHE A 701 14.76 12.64 -37.17
C PHE A 701 13.31 12.45 -36.74
N ASP A 702 12.82 11.21 -36.65
CA ASP A 702 11.48 10.91 -36.15
C ASP A 702 11.35 11.32 -34.68
N GLY A 703 12.33 10.94 -33.85
CA GLY A 703 12.35 11.26 -32.42
C GLY A 703 12.38 12.76 -32.18
N MET A 704 13.23 13.50 -32.90
CA MET A 704 13.30 14.97 -32.84
C MET A 704 11.99 15.64 -33.29
N SER A 705 11.38 15.13 -34.38
CA SER A 705 10.12 15.66 -34.89
C SER A 705 8.97 15.48 -33.89
N ILE A 706 8.89 14.31 -33.24
CA ILE A 706 7.91 14.02 -32.20
C ILE A 706 8.16 14.93 -30.99
N ALA A 707 9.40 15.02 -30.52
CA ALA A 707 9.76 15.85 -29.36
C ALA A 707 9.40 17.32 -29.61
N ARG A 708 9.69 17.85 -30.80
CA ARG A 708 9.33 19.22 -31.20
C ARG A 708 7.82 19.43 -31.20
N ALA A 709 7.07 18.53 -31.84
CA ALA A 709 5.62 18.62 -31.91
C ALA A 709 4.96 18.55 -30.51
N VAL A 710 5.51 17.73 -29.59
CA VAL A 710 5.07 17.67 -28.18
C VAL A 710 5.27 19.00 -27.49
N ILE A 711 6.45 19.63 -27.60
CA ILE A 711 6.74 20.94 -26.99
C ILE A 711 5.79 22.00 -27.55
N GLU A 712 5.65 22.08 -28.87
CA GLU A 712 4.75 23.03 -29.53
C GLU A 712 3.29 22.83 -29.11
N HIS A 713 2.84 21.59 -28.98
CA HIS A 713 1.49 21.28 -28.49
C HIS A 713 1.30 21.66 -27.00
N MET A 714 2.29 21.39 -26.15
CA MET A 714 2.27 21.77 -24.74
C MET A 714 2.16 23.29 -24.58
N GLU A 715 2.94 24.06 -25.35
CA GLU A 715 2.90 25.51 -25.32
C GLU A 715 1.60 26.09 -25.88
N ALA A 716 1.12 25.57 -27.03
CA ALA A 716 -0.02 26.15 -27.75
C ALA A 716 -1.38 25.78 -27.16
N LYS A 717 -1.50 24.60 -26.48
CA LYS A 717 -2.80 24.04 -26.07
C LYS A 717 -2.93 23.77 -24.59
N ILE A 718 -1.89 23.27 -23.94
CA ILE A 718 -1.98 22.76 -22.57
C ILE A 718 -1.53 23.81 -21.55
N HIS A 719 -0.44 24.53 -21.86
CA HIS A 719 0.14 25.55 -20.97
C HIS A 719 0.62 25.01 -19.60
N ALA A 720 0.96 23.72 -19.50
CA ALA A 720 1.45 23.11 -18.26
C ALA A 720 2.89 23.56 -17.96
N LYS A 721 3.21 23.68 -16.68
CA LYS A 721 4.57 23.90 -16.21
C LYS A 721 5.41 22.67 -16.53
N THR A 722 6.40 22.83 -17.43
CA THR A 722 7.09 21.68 -18.00
C THR A 722 8.61 21.78 -17.85
N LEU A 723 9.21 20.69 -17.38
CA LEU A 723 10.66 20.45 -17.43
C LEU A 723 10.91 19.42 -18.53
N PHE A 724 11.59 19.83 -19.58
CA PHE A 724 11.87 19.01 -20.76
C PHE A 724 13.37 18.81 -20.94
N ALA A 725 13.88 17.62 -20.67
CA ALA A 725 15.28 17.30 -20.94
C ALA A 725 15.44 16.61 -22.29
N THR A 726 16.42 17.03 -23.05
CA THR A 726 16.66 16.52 -24.40
C THR A 726 18.15 16.49 -24.76
N HIS A 727 18.48 15.63 -25.73
CA HIS A 727 19.79 15.62 -26.41
C HIS A 727 19.74 16.28 -27.77
N TYR A 728 18.54 16.62 -28.26
CA TYR A 728 18.37 17.31 -29.54
C TYR A 728 18.66 18.79 -29.35
N HIS A 729 19.84 19.24 -29.80
CA HIS A 729 20.25 20.65 -29.70
C HIS A 729 19.39 21.55 -30.58
N GLU A 730 18.85 21.01 -31.66
CA GLU A 730 17.99 21.72 -32.60
C GLU A 730 16.69 22.22 -31.94
N LEU A 731 16.27 21.60 -30.85
CA LEU A 731 15.09 22.06 -30.12
C LEU A 731 15.31 23.37 -29.34
N THR A 732 16.58 23.79 -29.17
CA THR A 732 16.90 25.08 -28.53
C THR A 732 16.43 26.30 -29.36
N ASP A 733 16.20 26.11 -30.68
CA ASP A 733 15.65 27.13 -31.55
C ASP A 733 14.18 27.49 -31.22
N LEU A 734 13.49 26.69 -30.41
CA LEU A 734 12.14 26.96 -29.94
C LEU A 734 12.08 28.05 -28.86
N GLU A 735 13.21 28.60 -28.43
CA GLU A 735 13.23 29.62 -27.38
C GLU A 735 12.36 30.83 -27.73
N ASN A 736 11.47 31.17 -26.83
CA ASN A 736 10.55 32.30 -26.98
C ASN A 736 10.20 32.91 -25.60
N ALA A 737 9.10 33.65 -25.51
CA ALA A 737 8.64 34.27 -24.27
C ALA A 737 8.36 33.23 -23.15
N LYS A 738 7.85 32.07 -23.52
CA LYS A 738 7.40 31.03 -22.59
C LYS A 738 8.31 29.78 -22.50
N ILE A 739 9.08 29.54 -23.56
CA ILE A 739 10.07 28.44 -23.62
C ILE A 739 11.46 29.04 -23.36
N LYS A 740 12.17 28.56 -22.35
CA LYS A 740 13.50 29.00 -21.99
C LYS A 740 14.51 27.87 -22.02
N ASN A 741 15.67 28.14 -22.60
CA ASN A 741 16.78 27.20 -22.67
C ASN A 741 17.63 27.25 -21.42
N PHE A 742 17.96 26.02 -20.94
CA PHE A 742 18.86 25.81 -19.82
C PHE A 742 19.86 24.70 -20.19
N CYS A 743 21.03 24.77 -19.60
CA CYS A 743 22.04 23.72 -19.74
C CYS A 743 22.74 23.41 -18.43
N ILE A 744 23.45 22.30 -18.38
CA ILE A 744 24.29 21.98 -17.25
C ILE A 744 25.62 22.70 -17.37
N ALA A 745 26.02 23.43 -16.33
CA ALA A 745 27.29 24.12 -16.26
C ALA A 745 28.45 23.11 -16.32
N VAL A 746 29.40 23.42 -17.19
CA VAL A 746 30.60 22.60 -17.45
C VAL A 746 31.83 23.45 -17.22
N LYS A 747 32.86 22.88 -16.59
CA LYS A 747 34.17 23.47 -16.46
C LYS A 747 35.17 22.69 -17.29
N ASP A 748 35.72 23.35 -18.32
CA ASP A 748 36.79 22.83 -19.14
C ASP A 748 38.16 23.30 -18.61
N LYS A 749 39.04 22.35 -18.29
CA LYS A 749 40.43 22.60 -17.94
C LYS A 749 41.35 21.80 -18.85
N GLY A 750 41.70 22.39 -20.04
CA GLY A 750 42.69 21.80 -20.94
C GLY A 750 42.32 20.44 -21.52
N GLY A 751 41.03 20.21 -21.78
CA GLY A 751 40.50 18.95 -22.33
C GLY A 751 39.92 18.00 -21.30
N ASP A 752 40.07 18.25 -20.00
CA ASP A 752 39.37 17.55 -18.93
C ASP A 752 38.11 18.32 -18.54
N ILE A 753 36.96 17.70 -18.82
CA ILE A 753 35.64 18.28 -18.57
C ILE A 753 35.10 17.78 -17.21
N THR A 754 34.73 18.77 -16.37
CA THR A 754 34.07 18.52 -15.08
C THR A 754 32.64 19.06 -15.15
N PHE A 755 31.64 18.20 -14.94
CA PHE A 755 30.25 18.62 -14.83
C PHE A 755 29.99 19.19 -13.45
N LEU A 756 29.58 20.46 -13.39
CA LEU A 756 29.31 21.15 -12.12
C LEU A 756 27.98 20.79 -11.48
N ARG A 757 27.13 20.01 -12.16
CA ARG A 757 25.78 19.60 -11.72
C ARG A 757 24.87 20.79 -11.42
N ARG A 758 25.18 21.98 -11.97
CA ARG A 758 24.41 23.21 -11.82
C ARG A 758 23.71 23.55 -13.14
N ILE A 759 22.42 23.81 -13.06
CA ILE A 759 21.57 24.24 -14.17
C ILE A 759 21.75 25.77 -14.31
N ILE A 760 22.06 26.22 -15.52
CA ILE A 760 22.24 27.64 -15.87
C ILE A 760 21.41 27.97 -17.09
N ALA A 761 21.02 29.23 -17.23
CA ALA A 761 20.32 29.74 -18.42
C ALA A 761 21.25 29.70 -19.65
N GLY A 762 20.69 29.35 -20.81
CA GLY A 762 21.34 29.23 -22.10
C GLY A 762 21.35 27.81 -22.65
N ALA A 763 21.72 27.72 -23.94
CA ALA A 763 21.86 26.43 -24.63
C ALA A 763 23.27 25.85 -24.45
N ALA A 764 23.42 24.54 -24.50
CA ALA A 764 24.72 23.88 -24.52
C ALA A 764 25.34 23.97 -25.94
N ASP A 765 26.53 24.56 -26.06
CA ASP A 765 27.18 24.77 -27.36
C ASP A 765 27.76 23.54 -28.02
N LYS A 766 27.93 22.40 -27.28
CA LYS A 766 28.60 21.21 -27.77
C LYS A 766 28.00 19.93 -27.19
N SER A 767 28.07 18.88 -27.97
CA SER A 767 27.77 17.54 -27.48
C SER A 767 28.94 16.97 -26.64
N TYR A 768 28.68 16.40 -25.48
CA TYR A 768 29.71 15.90 -24.56
C TYR A 768 29.77 14.36 -24.52
N GLY A 769 29.06 13.65 -25.41
CA GLY A 769 28.96 12.20 -25.42
C GLY A 769 30.32 11.48 -25.45
N ILE A 770 31.28 11.98 -26.29
CA ILE A 770 32.61 11.41 -26.41
C ILE A 770 33.45 11.60 -25.13
N HIS A 771 33.25 12.73 -24.44
CA HIS A 771 33.90 12.98 -23.16
C HIS A 771 33.37 12.05 -22.06
N VAL A 772 32.06 11.79 -22.02
CA VAL A 772 31.45 10.79 -21.10
C VAL A 772 32.00 9.39 -21.41
N ALA A 773 32.13 9.02 -22.69
CA ALA A 773 32.73 7.75 -23.10
C ALA A 773 34.18 7.61 -22.61
N ARG A 774 34.95 8.71 -22.64
CA ARG A 774 36.32 8.79 -22.13
C ARG A 774 36.37 8.60 -20.60
N LEU A 775 35.46 9.25 -19.88
CA LEU A 775 35.33 9.09 -18.43
C LEU A 775 34.89 7.68 -18.02
N ALA A 776 34.08 7.02 -18.85
CA ALA A 776 33.68 5.63 -18.66
C ALA A 776 34.79 4.60 -18.97
N GLY A 777 35.98 5.07 -19.40
CA GLY A 777 37.13 4.22 -19.61
C GLY A 777 37.25 3.62 -21.00
N LEU A 778 36.54 4.14 -22.03
CA LEU A 778 36.74 3.68 -23.41
C LEU A 778 38.16 3.95 -23.88
N PRO A 779 38.78 3.05 -24.66
CA PRO A 779 40.15 3.22 -25.16
C PRO A 779 40.34 4.55 -25.93
N LYS A 780 41.46 5.22 -25.70
CA LYS A 780 41.78 6.51 -26.34
C LYS A 780 41.70 6.47 -27.87
N ALA A 781 42.09 5.33 -28.48
CA ALA A 781 41.99 5.15 -29.91
C ALA A 781 40.57 5.26 -30.44
N VAL A 782 39.58 4.70 -29.70
CA VAL A 782 38.16 4.74 -30.05
C VAL A 782 37.62 6.15 -29.87
N THR A 783 37.89 6.82 -28.74
CA THR A 783 37.38 8.18 -28.46
C THR A 783 38.01 9.20 -29.43
N ASN A 784 39.26 9.12 -29.79
CA ASN A 784 39.89 10.00 -30.77
C ASN A 784 39.36 9.75 -32.19
N ARG A 785 39.00 8.52 -32.56
CA ARG A 785 38.34 8.22 -33.83
C ARG A 785 36.92 8.79 -33.85
N ALA A 786 36.16 8.65 -32.74
CA ALA A 786 34.84 9.21 -32.60
C ALA A 786 34.82 10.73 -32.76
N GLU A 787 35.82 11.45 -32.18
CA GLU A 787 35.95 12.92 -32.39
C GLU A 787 36.12 13.29 -33.87
N LYS A 788 36.99 12.55 -34.59
CA LYS A 788 37.18 12.81 -36.03
C LYS A 788 35.90 12.56 -36.84
N ILE A 789 35.14 11.53 -36.46
CA ILE A 789 33.87 11.22 -37.13
C ILE A 789 32.84 12.32 -36.81
N LEU A 790 32.72 12.76 -35.54
CA LEU A 790 31.82 13.82 -35.13
C LEU A 790 32.08 15.13 -35.92
N VAL A 791 33.31 15.60 -36.00
CA VAL A 791 33.68 16.79 -36.77
C VAL A 791 33.32 16.66 -38.25
N SER A 792 33.44 15.46 -38.84
CA SER A 792 33.04 15.15 -40.21
C SER A 792 31.52 15.21 -40.41
N LEU A 793 30.74 14.68 -39.45
CA LEU A 793 29.29 14.72 -39.50
C LEU A 793 28.71 16.14 -39.28
N GLU A 794 29.29 16.90 -38.37
CA GLU A 794 28.89 18.31 -38.13
C GLU A 794 29.13 19.20 -39.34
N LYS A 795 30.27 19.00 -40.07
CA LYS A 795 30.54 19.73 -41.34
C LYS A 795 29.54 19.39 -42.42
N ASN A 796 29.23 18.12 -42.62
CA ASN A 796 28.27 17.67 -43.65
C ASN A 796 26.85 18.12 -43.27
N GLY A 797 26.48 18.13 -41.99
CA GLY A 797 25.20 18.65 -41.51
C GLY A 797 25.00 20.15 -41.74
N LEU A 798 26.04 20.97 -41.53
CA LEU A 798 26.02 22.40 -41.79
C LEU A 798 25.89 22.73 -43.28
N GLU A 799 26.52 21.93 -44.18
CA GLU A 799 26.40 22.08 -45.63
C GLU A 799 24.97 21.78 -46.10
N THR A 800 24.32 20.74 -45.56
CA THR A 800 22.94 20.36 -45.87
C THR A 800 21.93 21.40 -45.36
N VAL A 801 22.12 21.95 -44.18
CA VAL A 801 21.25 23.00 -43.60
C VAL A 801 21.42 24.31 -44.36
N ALA A 802 22.65 24.69 -44.75
CA ALA A 802 22.92 25.86 -45.55
C ALA A 802 22.34 25.76 -46.98
N GLU A 803 22.33 24.54 -47.55
CA GLU A 803 21.74 24.24 -48.85
C GLU A 803 20.20 24.31 -48.80
N VAL A 804 19.58 23.75 -47.75
CA VAL A 804 18.12 23.87 -47.50
C VAL A 804 17.70 25.31 -47.19
N ALA A 805 18.49 26.06 -46.43
CA ALA A 805 18.25 27.47 -46.15
C ALA A 805 18.38 28.33 -47.42
N ARG A 806 19.36 28.03 -48.30
CA ARG A 806 19.49 28.69 -49.63
C ARG A 806 18.30 28.38 -50.53
N VAL A 807 17.88 27.12 -50.60
CA VAL A 807 16.67 26.71 -51.37
C VAL A 807 15.39 27.35 -50.82
N GLN A 808 15.28 27.55 -49.52
CA GLN A 808 14.16 28.29 -48.89
C GLN A 808 14.25 29.79 -49.14
N GLN A 809 15.42 30.42 -49.10
CA GLN A 809 15.61 31.82 -49.46
C GLN A 809 15.39 32.05 -50.96
N GLU A 810 15.82 31.16 -51.82
CA GLU A 810 15.55 31.22 -53.26
C GLU A 810 14.06 31.05 -53.57
N LYS A 811 13.35 30.18 -52.84
CA LYS A 811 11.90 30.05 -52.91
C LYS A 811 11.14 31.25 -52.35
N ALA A 812 11.64 31.88 -51.27
CA ALA A 812 11.05 33.09 -50.71
C ALA A 812 11.32 34.32 -51.59
N GLN A 813 12.48 34.41 -52.25
CA GLN A 813 12.77 35.46 -53.23
C GLN A 813 11.97 35.27 -54.53
N SER A 814 11.81 34.06 -55.02
CA SER A 814 10.95 33.74 -56.16
C SER A 814 9.46 33.95 -55.88
N ALA A 815 9.00 33.79 -54.64
CA ALA A 815 7.62 34.09 -54.23
C ALA A 815 7.38 35.62 -54.11
N GLN A 816 8.38 36.42 -53.70
CA GLN A 816 8.26 37.88 -53.69
C GLN A 816 8.36 38.53 -55.12
N GLU A 817 9.06 37.90 -56.05
CA GLU A 817 9.12 38.33 -57.46
C GLU A 817 7.86 37.94 -58.25
N GLN A 818 7.07 36.97 -57.78
CA GLN A 818 5.79 36.58 -58.42
C GLN A 818 4.55 37.38 -57.96
N GLU A 819 4.64 38.18 -56.87
CA GLU A 819 3.54 39.06 -56.46
C GLU A 819 3.45 40.39 -57.25
N ASN A 820 4.42 40.70 -58.10
CA ASN A 820 4.44 41.97 -58.91
C ASN A 820 4.37 41.78 -60.39
N GLY A 821 3.80 40.73 -60.94
CA GLY A 821 3.71 40.56 -62.39
C GLY A 821 2.54 39.70 -62.82
N MET A 822 1.49 40.40 -63.27
CA MET A 822 0.51 40.09 -64.32
C MET A 822 -0.13 38.67 -64.37
N GLY A 823 -1.44 38.66 -64.30
CA GLY A 823 -2.38 37.53 -64.39
C GLY A 823 -2.02 36.42 -65.35
N SER A 824 -2.05 35.23 -64.85
CA SER A 824 -1.91 33.98 -65.60
C SER A 824 -3.19 33.61 -66.33
N LEU A 825 -3.08 33.57 -67.62
CA LEU A 825 -4.11 33.16 -68.60
C LEU A 825 -3.83 31.68 -68.98
N PHE A 826 -3.78 30.74 -68.04
CA PHE A 826 -3.87 29.31 -68.35
C PHE A 826 -4.37 28.58 -67.12
N GLY A 827 -5.63 28.12 -67.16
CA GLY A 827 -6.22 27.25 -66.13
C GLY A 827 -5.52 25.90 -66.10
N ASN A 828 -5.27 25.38 -64.92
CA ASN A 828 -4.69 24.09 -64.68
C ASN A 828 -5.76 23.00 -64.97
N THR A 829 -5.85 22.52 -66.24
CA THR A 829 -6.81 21.50 -66.69
C THR A 829 -6.68 20.19 -65.85
N LEU A 830 -5.49 19.86 -65.38
CA LEU A 830 -5.23 18.66 -64.61
C LEU A 830 -5.88 18.67 -63.22
N THR A 831 -5.93 19.83 -62.56
CA THR A 831 -6.59 20.00 -61.25
C THR A 831 -8.11 19.93 -61.38
N GLU A 832 -8.66 20.49 -62.46
CA GLU A 832 -10.10 20.43 -62.75
C GLU A 832 -10.57 19.01 -63.11
N ASP A 833 -9.78 18.26 -63.84
CA ASP A 833 -10.08 16.87 -64.20
C ASP A 833 -9.99 15.96 -62.95
N LEU A 834 -9.04 16.20 -62.06
CA LEU A 834 -8.91 15.46 -60.81
C LEU A 834 -10.07 15.73 -59.81
N LEU A 835 -10.59 16.97 -59.80
CA LEU A 835 -11.73 17.35 -58.96
C LEU A 835 -13.09 16.82 -59.47
N LYS A 836 -13.18 16.44 -60.73
CA LYS A 836 -14.37 15.83 -61.35
C LYS A 836 -14.48 14.33 -61.16
N LEU A 837 -13.43 13.66 -60.68
CA LEU A 837 -13.41 12.21 -60.47
C LEU A 837 -14.06 11.84 -59.12
N ASP A 838 -15.13 11.06 -59.15
CA ASP A 838 -15.74 10.47 -57.97
C ASP A 838 -15.14 9.08 -57.72
N VAL A 839 -14.02 9.11 -56.99
CA VAL A 839 -13.23 7.90 -56.69
C VAL A 839 -14.02 6.85 -55.87
N MET A 840 -15.08 7.25 -55.18
CA MET A 840 -15.90 6.36 -54.35
C MET A 840 -16.87 5.49 -55.16
N THR A 841 -17.16 5.86 -56.41
CA THR A 841 -18.07 5.12 -57.30
C THR A 841 -17.32 4.25 -58.34
N MET A 842 -15.99 4.33 -58.36
CA MET A 842 -15.16 3.64 -59.34
C MET A 842 -14.71 2.27 -58.87
N THR A 843 -14.62 1.32 -59.79
CA THR A 843 -13.94 0.03 -59.51
C THR A 843 -12.41 0.24 -59.43
N PRO A 844 -11.64 -0.65 -58.74
CA PRO A 844 -10.17 -0.53 -58.67
C PRO A 844 -9.47 -0.46 -60.03
N LEU A 845 -10.03 -1.13 -61.06
CA LEU A 845 -9.47 -1.13 -62.40
C LEU A 845 -9.73 0.21 -63.13
N GLU A 846 -10.88 0.81 -62.96
CA GLU A 846 -11.23 2.12 -63.48
C GLU A 846 -10.42 3.23 -62.81
N ALA A 847 -10.24 3.17 -61.48
CA ALA A 847 -9.42 4.11 -60.75
C ALA A 847 -7.93 4.07 -61.21
N MET A 848 -7.39 2.88 -61.43
CA MET A 848 -6.01 2.73 -61.95
C MET A 848 -5.89 3.28 -63.40
N ASN A 849 -6.88 3.08 -64.22
CA ASN A 849 -6.85 3.59 -65.58
C ASN A 849 -6.95 5.13 -65.66
N GLU A 850 -7.79 5.72 -64.82
CA GLU A 850 -7.88 7.18 -64.72
C GLU A 850 -6.61 7.82 -64.09
N LEU A 851 -6.04 7.20 -63.07
CA LEU A 851 -4.78 7.60 -62.50
C LEU A 851 -3.64 7.57 -63.53
N TYR A 852 -3.59 6.51 -64.39
CA TYR A 852 -2.63 6.42 -65.49
C TYR A 852 -2.82 7.49 -66.52
N LYS A 853 -4.06 7.85 -66.91
CA LYS A 853 -4.35 8.94 -67.85
C LYS A 853 -3.87 10.30 -67.26
N LEU A 854 -4.22 10.61 -66.01
CA LEU A 854 -3.78 11.81 -65.30
C LEU A 854 -2.24 11.89 -65.21
N GLN A 855 -1.57 10.78 -64.98
CA GLN A 855 -0.12 10.72 -64.97
C GLN A 855 0.51 10.98 -66.34
N GLN A 856 -0.09 10.46 -67.41
CA GLN A 856 0.38 10.73 -68.78
C GLN A 856 0.12 12.19 -69.18
N GLN A 857 -0.98 12.77 -68.74
CA GLN A 857 -1.28 14.18 -68.94
C GLN A 857 -0.30 15.10 -68.18
N ALA A 858 0.01 14.75 -66.90
CA ALA A 858 1.02 15.43 -66.12
C ALA A 858 2.42 15.38 -66.72
N LYS A 859 2.81 14.20 -67.26
CA LYS A 859 4.10 14.06 -67.99
C LYS A 859 4.16 14.89 -69.23
N LYS A 860 3.03 14.99 -70.00
CA LYS A 860 2.92 15.82 -71.21
C LYS A 860 3.04 17.31 -70.87
N GLU A 861 2.35 17.76 -69.80
CA GLU A 861 2.40 19.15 -69.30
C GLU A 861 3.80 19.53 -68.69
N ALA A 862 4.47 18.55 -68.09
CA ALA A 862 5.80 18.73 -67.54
C ALA A 862 6.94 18.57 -68.59
N GLY A 863 6.61 18.32 -69.86
CA GLY A 863 7.61 18.13 -70.90
C GLY A 863 8.49 16.88 -70.78
N LEU A 864 7.99 15.87 -70.04
CA LEU A 864 8.71 14.60 -69.74
C LEU A 864 8.18 13.41 -70.54
N GLY A 865 7.45 13.64 -71.69
CA GLY A 865 6.88 12.63 -72.50
C GLY A 865 7.54 12.46 -73.88
#